data_145161be21a14b8bd29530ef82aeb726
#
_entry.id   145161be21a14b8bd29530ef82aeb726
#
_cell.length_a   1.000
_cell.length_b   1.000
_cell.length_c   1.000
_cell.angle_alpha   90.00
_cell.angle_beta   90.00
_cell.angle_gamma   90.00
#
_symmetry.space_group_name_H-M   'P 1'
#
loop_
_entity.id
_entity.type
_entity.pdbx_description
1 polymer ?
#
loop_
_entity_poly.entity_id
_entity_poly.type
_entity_poly.pdbx_seq_one_letter_code
_entity_poly.pdbx_strand_id
1 'polypeptide(L)'
;MIMQDYNKSENYINRELSWLDFNLRVLHEARDKENPLFERLKFLAITSSNLDEFFMVRVASLKNMEISDYKKKDASGLTPHEQLEKISEKTHNMVDMQYSTYEKLLMPQLAVENISILNRNQLSEEQKKFIEKYFKNEIYPVLTPMAVDSSRPFPLIQNKVLNICALIKKENKEQAFATVQIPSVFKRIVKLPSENGKKQFILLEEIVQEFLPMLFMGYDVLCSYSYRVMRDADIPIDEDDSEDLLIEIEKSLKERERSGVIRIEVDSKVKSELLSILKKELKVKNDDIYKINGPIDFTFLNKLYSEDGFDKYKYKPFKSQVRPELKNVDLFEKIREGDILLHHPYDSFSTIVDLIKQAAVDENVLAIKQTLYRVSGNSPIIEALSRAAENGKQVSVLVELKARFDEENNIIWARKLEKAGCHVIYGLLGLKTHSKITEIVRREEDGIRRYVHLGTGNYNDITANFYTDMGLLTCSKPIGDDAGAFFNMISGFSEPSHWNKLILAPLWLRKKTEEMIEREIKHAKEGRKARIVAKVNSLVDPKIIELLYKASCSGVKIDLIVRGICALRAGVKDLSENITVRSIVGRYLEHTRIYYFYNDGQENVFCASADWMQRNLNRRVEIMFPIDDENLKKEVINVLDVQLSDTMRAHIQHDGVYTKDRRGKKKLDCQEYCMEQAVERANKVVEKKTSRVFIPKMKPEEE
;
A
#
# COMPACT_ATOMS: atom_id res chain seq x y z
N MET A 1 -24.17 -36.18 -16.56
CA MET A 1 -23.86 -34.80 -16.19
C MET A 1 -22.56 -34.42 -16.87
N ILE A 2 -22.58 -33.47 -17.81
CA ILE A 2 -21.34 -32.91 -18.38
C ILE A 2 -20.65 -32.22 -17.23
N MET A 3 -19.44 -32.68 -16.85
CA MET A 3 -18.64 -31.97 -15.85
C MET A 3 -18.41 -30.56 -16.38
N GLN A 4 -18.95 -29.56 -15.68
CA GLN A 4 -18.77 -28.16 -16.03
C GLN A 4 -17.28 -27.81 -15.82
N ASP A 5 -16.61 -27.39 -16.89
CA ASP A 5 -15.21 -26.96 -16.84
C ASP A 5 -15.18 -25.50 -16.37
N TYR A 6 -14.84 -25.30 -15.10
CA TYR A 6 -14.73 -23.97 -14.51
C TYR A 6 -13.43 -23.26 -14.88
N ASN A 7 -12.44 -23.98 -15.45
CA ASN A 7 -11.10 -23.47 -15.72
C ASN A 7 -10.94 -22.88 -17.14
N LYS A 8 -12.06 -22.55 -17.81
CA LYS A 8 -12.03 -21.89 -19.10
C LYS A 8 -11.55 -20.45 -18.96
N SER A 9 -10.72 -19.97 -19.90
CA SER A 9 -10.16 -18.61 -19.88
C SER A 9 -11.22 -17.51 -19.85
N GLU A 10 -12.40 -17.74 -20.45
CA GLU A 10 -13.52 -16.83 -20.43
C GLU A 10 -14.11 -16.57 -19.02
N ASN A 11 -13.85 -17.47 -18.07
CA ASN A 11 -14.28 -17.37 -16.69
C ASN A 11 -13.36 -16.47 -15.83
N TYR A 12 -12.26 -15.99 -16.39
CA TYR A 12 -11.29 -15.19 -15.65
C TYR A 12 -11.14 -13.79 -16.24
N ILE A 13 -10.97 -12.83 -15.35
CA ILE A 13 -10.57 -11.46 -15.70
C ILE A 13 -9.04 -11.40 -15.65
N ASN A 14 -8.40 -10.79 -16.66
CA ASN A 14 -6.96 -10.59 -16.64
C ASN A 14 -6.57 -9.78 -15.41
N ARG A 15 -5.55 -10.23 -14.73
CA ARG A 15 -5.05 -9.66 -13.49
C ARG A 15 -4.64 -8.20 -13.60
N GLU A 16 -3.93 -7.83 -14.67
CA GLU A 16 -3.38 -6.49 -14.84
C GLU A 16 -4.48 -5.50 -15.23
N LEU A 17 -5.43 -5.92 -16.06
CA LEU A 17 -6.61 -5.11 -16.39
C LEU A 17 -7.50 -4.90 -15.18
N SER A 18 -7.68 -5.92 -14.34
CA SER A 18 -8.40 -5.79 -13.07
C SER A 18 -7.72 -4.82 -12.10
N TRP A 19 -6.38 -4.77 -12.09
CA TRP A 19 -5.63 -3.79 -11.31
C TRP A 19 -5.87 -2.37 -11.81
N LEU A 20 -5.90 -2.16 -13.13
CA LEU A 20 -6.24 -0.86 -13.71
C LEU A 20 -7.68 -0.43 -13.35
N ASP A 21 -8.63 -1.38 -13.34
CA ASP A 21 -10.00 -1.09 -12.87
C ASP A 21 -10.04 -0.69 -11.39
N PHE A 22 -9.17 -1.27 -10.57
CA PHE A 22 -9.02 -0.80 -9.20
C PHE A 22 -8.49 0.65 -9.15
N ASN A 23 -7.45 0.98 -9.90
CA ASN A 23 -6.93 2.35 -9.93
C ASN A 23 -7.95 3.35 -10.51
N LEU A 24 -8.81 2.89 -11.43
CA LEU A 24 -9.93 3.68 -11.93
C LEU A 24 -10.98 3.96 -10.83
N ARG A 25 -11.28 2.99 -9.95
CA ARG A 25 -12.15 3.23 -8.78
C ARG A 25 -11.55 4.28 -7.84
N VAL A 26 -10.23 4.27 -7.62
CA VAL A 26 -9.54 5.32 -6.86
C VAL A 26 -9.67 6.70 -7.55
N LEU A 27 -9.56 6.74 -8.89
CA LEU A 27 -9.77 7.97 -9.67
C LEU A 27 -11.21 8.48 -9.58
N HIS A 28 -12.19 7.58 -9.48
CA HIS A 28 -13.59 7.97 -9.27
C HIS A 28 -13.78 8.70 -7.93
N GLU A 29 -13.04 8.35 -6.88
CA GLU A 29 -13.09 9.10 -5.62
C GLU A 29 -12.55 10.54 -5.78
N ALA A 30 -11.56 10.78 -6.67
CA ALA A 30 -11.12 12.12 -7.01
C ALA A 30 -12.20 12.93 -7.76
N ARG A 31 -13.13 12.26 -8.43
CA ARG A 31 -14.24 12.87 -9.21
C ARG A 31 -15.52 13.00 -8.39
N ASP A 32 -15.65 12.29 -7.28
CA ASP A 32 -16.84 12.31 -6.43
C ASP A 32 -16.92 13.60 -5.61
N LYS A 33 -17.99 14.37 -5.81
CA LYS A 33 -18.23 15.65 -5.13
C LYS A 33 -18.59 15.48 -3.65
N GLU A 34 -18.96 14.30 -3.21
CA GLU A 34 -19.20 14.03 -1.78
C GLU A 34 -17.90 14.00 -0.97
N ASN A 35 -16.75 13.81 -1.63
CA ASN A 35 -15.45 13.93 -0.98
C ASN A 35 -15.01 15.41 -0.86
N PRO A 36 -14.40 15.81 0.27
CA PRO A 36 -13.80 17.12 0.43
C PRO A 36 -12.77 17.43 -0.67
N LEU A 37 -12.63 18.70 -1.06
CA LEU A 37 -11.84 19.09 -2.24
C LEU A 37 -10.38 18.64 -2.15
N PHE A 38 -9.73 18.75 -0.99
CA PHE A 38 -8.33 18.34 -0.83
C PHE A 38 -8.17 16.82 -0.79
N GLU A 39 -9.17 16.07 -0.31
CA GLU A 39 -9.15 14.61 -0.42
C GLU A 39 -9.21 14.17 -1.89
N ARG A 40 -9.98 14.86 -2.72
CA ARG A 40 -10.05 14.60 -4.17
C ARG A 40 -8.71 14.84 -4.85
N LEU A 41 -7.96 15.91 -4.46
CA LEU A 41 -6.58 16.13 -4.91
C LEU A 41 -5.67 14.98 -4.49
N LYS A 42 -5.79 14.52 -3.25
CA LYS A 42 -5.03 13.39 -2.72
C LYS A 42 -5.34 12.11 -3.45
N PHE A 43 -6.60 11.80 -3.75
CA PHE A 43 -6.96 10.63 -4.56
C PHE A 43 -6.35 10.71 -5.96
N LEU A 44 -6.33 11.89 -6.59
CA LEU A 44 -5.68 12.06 -7.88
C LEU A 44 -4.16 11.79 -7.80
N ALA A 45 -3.49 12.29 -6.76
CA ALA A 45 -2.08 12.01 -6.50
C ALA A 45 -1.81 10.51 -6.29
N ILE A 46 -2.69 9.82 -5.55
CA ILE A 46 -2.61 8.37 -5.33
C ILE A 46 -2.71 7.61 -6.66
N THR A 47 -3.62 8.00 -7.56
CA THR A 47 -3.75 7.31 -8.86
C THR A 47 -2.51 7.46 -9.72
N SER A 48 -1.82 8.60 -9.65
CA SER A 48 -0.55 8.84 -10.35
C SER A 48 0.56 7.95 -9.77
N SER A 49 0.74 7.95 -8.46
CA SER A 49 1.72 7.10 -7.79
C SER A 49 1.48 5.61 -8.01
N ASN A 50 0.22 5.17 -8.01
CA ASN A 50 -0.15 3.80 -8.31
C ASN A 50 0.23 3.39 -9.73
N LEU A 51 0.02 4.27 -10.73
CA LEU A 51 0.45 4.00 -12.11
C LEU A 51 1.96 3.89 -12.22
N ASP A 52 2.72 4.75 -11.53
CA ASP A 52 4.19 4.66 -11.50
C ASP A 52 4.64 3.27 -11.06
N GLU A 53 4.10 2.77 -9.93
CA GLU A 53 4.44 1.43 -9.43
C GLU A 53 4.01 0.33 -10.41
N PHE A 54 2.82 0.45 -10.99
CA PHE A 54 2.33 -0.51 -11.98
C PHE A 54 3.24 -0.62 -13.19
N PHE A 55 3.69 0.51 -13.74
CA PHE A 55 4.62 0.51 -14.86
C PHE A 55 5.96 -0.06 -14.50
N MET A 56 6.59 0.43 -13.43
CA MET A 56 7.93 0.01 -13.01
C MET A 56 8.02 -1.48 -12.66
N VAL A 57 6.89 -2.11 -12.32
CA VAL A 57 6.87 -3.49 -11.84
C VAL A 57 6.15 -4.41 -12.82
N ARG A 58 4.89 -4.12 -13.14
CA ARG A 58 4.04 -5.07 -13.88
C ARG A 58 4.23 -4.96 -15.38
N VAL A 59 4.22 -3.74 -15.90
CA VAL A 59 4.49 -3.49 -17.33
C VAL A 59 5.93 -3.88 -17.65
N ALA A 60 6.88 -3.56 -16.76
CA ALA A 60 8.27 -3.99 -16.88
C ALA A 60 8.41 -5.51 -17.02
N SER A 61 7.81 -6.27 -16.09
CA SER A 61 7.83 -7.73 -16.13
C SER A 61 7.23 -8.29 -17.43
N LEU A 62 6.11 -7.73 -17.92
CA LEU A 62 5.49 -8.15 -19.19
C LEU A 62 6.38 -7.82 -20.39
N LYS A 63 7.04 -6.66 -20.43
CA LYS A 63 7.99 -6.31 -21.48
C LYS A 63 9.21 -7.23 -21.49
N ASN A 64 9.72 -7.60 -20.33
CA ASN A 64 10.82 -8.56 -20.22
C ASN A 64 10.40 -9.95 -20.75
N MET A 65 9.15 -10.38 -20.49
CA MET A 65 8.57 -11.59 -21.07
C MET A 65 8.45 -11.47 -22.59
N GLU A 66 8.02 -10.33 -23.13
CA GLU A 66 7.92 -10.08 -24.57
C GLU A 66 9.32 -10.14 -25.23
N ILE A 67 10.34 -9.51 -24.63
CA ILE A 67 11.73 -9.54 -25.12
C ILE A 67 12.28 -10.95 -25.15
N SER A 68 11.94 -11.81 -24.17
CA SER A 68 12.36 -13.22 -24.10
C SER A 68 11.48 -14.17 -24.95
N ASP A 69 10.61 -13.64 -25.80
CA ASP A 69 9.68 -14.43 -26.66
C ASP A 69 8.78 -15.41 -25.88
N TYR A 70 8.42 -15.08 -24.64
CA TYR A 70 7.54 -15.90 -23.81
C TYR A 70 6.09 -15.80 -24.29
N LYS A 71 5.52 -16.93 -24.76
CA LYS A 71 4.19 -16.99 -25.41
C LYS A 71 3.09 -17.65 -24.58
N LYS A 72 3.42 -18.10 -23.35
CA LYS A 72 2.42 -18.79 -22.53
C LYS A 72 1.32 -17.81 -22.13
N LYS A 73 0.07 -18.23 -22.34
CA LYS A 73 -1.13 -17.47 -21.96
C LYS A 73 -1.34 -17.52 -20.44
N ASP A 74 -1.88 -16.43 -19.89
CA ASP A 74 -2.33 -16.40 -18.51
C ASP A 74 -3.69 -17.10 -18.32
N ALA A 75 -4.27 -17.06 -17.12
CA ALA A 75 -5.57 -17.67 -16.84
C ALA A 75 -6.71 -17.09 -17.68
N SER A 76 -6.62 -15.81 -18.07
CA SER A 76 -7.61 -15.15 -18.95
C SER A 76 -7.38 -15.41 -20.45
N GLY A 77 -6.40 -16.22 -20.80
CA GLY A 77 -6.09 -16.61 -22.17
C GLY A 77 -5.26 -15.59 -22.97
N LEU A 78 -4.68 -14.56 -22.33
CA LEU A 78 -3.88 -13.55 -22.99
C LEU A 78 -2.38 -13.84 -22.90
N THR A 79 -1.66 -13.65 -24.01
CA THR A 79 -0.20 -13.62 -24.07
C THR A 79 0.35 -12.32 -23.46
N PRO A 80 1.66 -12.22 -23.11
CA PRO A 80 2.24 -10.96 -22.63
C PRO A 80 2.07 -9.81 -23.62
N HIS A 81 2.20 -10.05 -24.92
CA HIS A 81 1.99 -9.04 -25.93
C HIS A 81 0.55 -8.51 -25.96
N GLU A 82 -0.46 -9.40 -26.01
CA GLU A 82 -1.88 -9.02 -25.97
C GLU A 82 -2.25 -8.28 -24.67
N GLN A 83 -1.59 -8.63 -23.55
CA GLN A 83 -1.76 -7.90 -22.31
C GLN A 83 -1.20 -6.47 -22.42
N LEU A 84 0.01 -6.29 -22.97
CA LEU A 84 0.64 -4.98 -23.15
C LEU A 84 -0.19 -4.07 -24.04
N GLU A 85 -0.76 -4.56 -25.15
CA GLU A 85 -1.65 -3.78 -26.03
C GLU A 85 -2.89 -3.27 -25.26
N LYS A 86 -3.59 -4.17 -24.54
CA LYS A 86 -4.78 -3.81 -23.75
C LYS A 86 -4.44 -2.87 -22.59
N ILE A 87 -3.28 -3.05 -21.96
CA ILE A 87 -2.78 -2.17 -20.90
C ILE A 87 -2.51 -0.78 -21.46
N SER A 88 -1.83 -0.68 -22.62
CA SER A 88 -1.53 0.60 -23.26
C SER A 88 -2.81 1.39 -23.57
N GLU A 89 -3.79 0.77 -24.22
CA GLU A 89 -5.08 1.40 -24.50
C GLU A 89 -5.76 1.92 -23.23
N LYS A 90 -5.86 1.06 -22.21
CA LYS A 90 -6.55 1.39 -20.95
C LYS A 90 -5.82 2.46 -20.15
N THR A 91 -4.49 2.46 -20.15
CA THR A 91 -3.69 3.44 -19.40
C THR A 91 -3.66 4.81 -20.08
N HIS A 92 -3.64 4.90 -21.41
CA HIS A 92 -3.81 6.17 -22.11
C HIS A 92 -5.15 6.81 -21.76
N ASN A 93 -6.25 6.06 -21.86
CA ASN A 93 -7.59 6.54 -21.48
C ASN A 93 -7.65 6.97 -20.00
N MET A 94 -6.98 6.25 -19.10
CA MET A 94 -6.91 6.61 -17.68
C MET A 94 -6.14 7.90 -17.44
N VAL A 95 -5.01 8.10 -18.12
CA VAL A 95 -4.21 9.33 -18.03
C VAL A 95 -5.02 10.52 -18.53
N ASP A 96 -5.71 10.39 -19.68
CA ASP A 96 -6.61 11.43 -20.19
C ASP A 96 -7.70 11.79 -19.15
N MET A 97 -8.26 10.79 -18.47
CA MET A 97 -9.24 11.01 -17.40
C MET A 97 -8.61 11.70 -16.18
N GLN A 98 -7.38 11.35 -15.78
CA GLN A 98 -6.67 12.03 -14.69
C GLN A 98 -6.50 13.52 -14.99
N TYR A 99 -6.01 13.86 -16.20
CA TYR A 99 -5.79 15.26 -16.59
C TYR A 99 -7.09 16.03 -16.82
N SER A 100 -8.10 15.39 -17.39
CA SER A 100 -9.45 15.97 -17.44
C SER A 100 -10.04 16.23 -16.04
N THR A 101 -9.77 15.36 -15.08
CA THR A 101 -10.19 15.55 -13.67
C THR A 101 -9.48 16.74 -13.05
N TYR A 102 -8.17 16.85 -13.24
CA TYR A 102 -7.37 17.98 -12.77
C TYR A 102 -7.86 19.29 -13.35
N GLU A 103 -7.86 19.41 -14.67
CA GLU A 103 -8.14 20.69 -15.37
C GLU A 103 -9.60 21.13 -15.28
N LYS A 104 -10.55 20.18 -15.54
CA LYS A 104 -11.96 20.55 -15.71
C LYS A 104 -12.78 20.46 -14.43
N LEU A 105 -12.32 19.71 -13.43
CA LEU A 105 -13.08 19.51 -12.19
C LEU A 105 -12.40 20.15 -10.97
N LEU A 106 -11.11 19.93 -10.76
CA LEU A 106 -10.45 20.32 -9.51
C LEU A 106 -9.92 21.76 -9.56
N MET A 107 -9.24 22.16 -10.65
CA MET A 107 -8.70 23.52 -10.76
C MET A 107 -9.77 24.61 -10.71
N PRO A 108 -10.92 24.50 -11.39
CA PRO A 108 -11.99 25.48 -11.27
C PRO A 108 -12.56 25.58 -9.84
N GLN A 109 -12.66 24.48 -9.11
CA GLN A 109 -13.14 24.49 -7.73
C GLN A 109 -12.13 25.12 -6.78
N LEU A 110 -10.82 24.88 -6.97
CA LEU A 110 -9.79 25.58 -6.22
C LEU A 110 -9.85 27.11 -6.46
N ALA A 111 -10.04 27.52 -7.70
CA ALA A 111 -10.14 28.94 -8.07
C ALA A 111 -11.33 29.64 -7.37
N VAL A 112 -12.48 28.98 -7.25
CA VAL A 112 -13.65 29.49 -6.48
C VAL A 112 -13.28 29.70 -4.99
N GLU A 113 -12.39 28.88 -4.46
CA GLU A 113 -11.91 29.00 -3.06
C GLU A 113 -10.68 29.92 -2.92
N ASN A 114 -10.36 30.71 -3.96
CA ASN A 114 -9.18 31.59 -4.02
C ASN A 114 -7.84 30.87 -3.90
N ILE A 115 -7.78 29.61 -4.37
CA ILE A 115 -6.56 28.80 -4.42
C ILE A 115 -6.22 28.61 -5.90
N SER A 116 -4.98 28.91 -6.31
CA SER A 116 -4.57 28.80 -7.70
C SER A 116 -3.14 28.31 -7.82
N ILE A 117 -2.92 27.41 -8.79
CA ILE A 117 -1.59 27.02 -9.25
C ILE A 117 -1.38 27.73 -10.58
N LEU A 118 -0.52 28.72 -10.61
CA LEU A 118 -0.27 29.57 -11.75
C LEU A 118 0.84 29.00 -12.63
N ASN A 119 0.75 29.24 -13.93
CA ASN A 119 1.87 29.07 -14.85
C ASN A 119 2.64 30.41 -14.99
N ARG A 120 3.83 30.37 -15.56
CA ARG A 120 4.73 31.54 -15.72
C ARG A 120 4.08 32.73 -16.45
N ASN A 121 3.12 32.49 -17.35
CA ASN A 121 2.46 33.54 -18.11
C ASN A 121 1.36 34.27 -17.32
N GLN A 122 0.99 33.78 -16.15
CA GLN A 122 -0.10 34.30 -15.32
C GLN A 122 0.39 35.11 -14.12
N LEU A 123 1.71 35.28 -13.99
CA LEU A 123 2.33 35.96 -12.85
C LEU A 123 2.22 37.47 -12.92
N SER A 124 1.97 38.12 -11.78
CA SER A 124 2.11 39.56 -11.61
C SER A 124 3.60 39.96 -11.63
N GLU A 125 3.85 41.26 -11.83
CA GLU A 125 5.22 41.79 -11.81
C GLU A 125 5.93 41.58 -10.46
N GLU A 126 5.20 41.63 -9.34
CA GLU A 126 5.75 41.32 -8.04
C GLU A 126 6.12 39.83 -7.92
N GLN A 127 5.25 38.94 -8.40
CA GLN A 127 5.52 37.52 -8.41
C GLN A 127 6.68 37.14 -9.33
N LYS A 128 6.82 37.81 -10.49
CA LYS A 128 8.00 37.64 -11.35
C LYS A 128 9.29 38.02 -10.67
N LYS A 129 9.32 39.17 -9.98
CA LYS A 129 10.50 39.60 -9.19
C LYS A 129 10.82 38.61 -8.06
N PHE A 130 9.78 38.07 -7.41
CA PHE A 130 9.97 37.06 -6.36
C PHE A 130 10.60 35.79 -6.92
N ILE A 131 10.05 35.21 -8.01
CA ILE A 131 10.60 33.97 -8.59
C ILE A 131 11.99 34.20 -9.20
N GLU A 132 12.29 35.38 -9.76
CA GLU A 132 13.62 35.73 -10.26
C GLU A 132 14.67 35.73 -9.13
N LYS A 133 14.32 36.35 -8.00
CA LYS A 133 15.19 36.35 -6.80
C LYS A 133 15.40 34.94 -6.26
N TYR A 134 14.33 34.17 -6.17
CA TYR A 134 14.33 32.79 -5.69
C TYR A 134 15.17 31.90 -6.63
N PHE A 135 14.98 32.05 -7.95
CA PHE A 135 15.76 31.32 -8.94
C PHE A 135 17.28 31.64 -8.83
N LYS A 136 17.66 32.92 -8.86
CA LYS A 136 19.07 33.34 -8.83
C LYS A 136 19.78 32.90 -7.56
N ASN A 137 19.14 33.01 -6.41
CA ASN A 137 19.81 32.83 -5.13
C ASN A 137 19.81 31.37 -4.65
N GLU A 138 18.78 30.60 -5.00
CA GLU A 138 18.60 29.25 -4.46
C GLU A 138 18.63 28.16 -5.52
N ILE A 139 17.89 28.32 -6.65
CA ILE A 139 17.73 27.25 -7.63
C ILE A 139 18.92 27.17 -8.56
N TYR A 140 19.35 28.32 -9.14
CA TYR A 140 20.42 28.41 -10.15
C TYR A 140 21.73 27.74 -9.72
N PRO A 141 22.24 27.91 -8.49
CA PRO A 141 23.48 27.28 -8.06
C PRO A 141 23.46 25.76 -8.00
N VAL A 142 22.28 25.16 -7.96
CA VAL A 142 22.06 23.69 -7.85
C VAL A 142 21.82 23.04 -9.21
N LEU A 143 21.46 23.84 -10.23
CA LEU A 143 21.15 23.32 -11.56
C LEU A 143 22.41 22.96 -12.34
N THR A 144 22.38 21.81 -13.02
CA THR A 144 23.44 21.37 -13.93
C THR A 144 22.84 21.14 -15.32
N PRO A 145 22.95 22.14 -16.23
CA PRO A 145 22.51 21.98 -17.62
C PRO A 145 23.47 21.06 -18.37
N MET A 146 22.90 20.13 -19.16
CA MET A 146 23.64 19.18 -19.99
C MET A 146 23.25 19.35 -21.45
N ALA A 147 24.19 19.67 -22.31
CA ALA A 147 24.01 19.71 -23.76
C ALA A 147 24.60 18.45 -24.38
N VAL A 148 23.92 17.92 -25.40
CA VAL A 148 24.29 16.69 -26.12
C VAL A 148 24.89 17.08 -27.46
N ASP A 149 26.14 16.67 -27.70
CA ASP A 149 26.84 16.85 -28.97
C ASP A 149 27.74 15.62 -29.27
N SER A 150 28.53 15.66 -30.31
CA SER A 150 29.42 14.54 -30.69
C SER A 150 30.45 14.17 -29.62
N SER A 151 30.78 15.08 -28.70
CA SER A 151 31.74 14.87 -27.60
C SER A 151 31.06 14.57 -26.25
N ARG A 152 29.75 14.84 -26.15
CA ARG A 152 28.95 14.67 -24.94
C ARG A 152 27.72 13.79 -25.25
N PRO A 153 27.79 12.52 -24.89
CA PRO A 153 26.67 11.58 -25.15
C PRO A 153 25.43 11.96 -24.36
N PHE A 154 24.29 11.38 -24.76
CA PHE A 154 23.01 11.56 -24.06
C PHE A 154 23.15 11.13 -22.58
N PRO A 155 22.79 12.01 -21.62
CA PRO A 155 22.98 11.71 -20.19
C PRO A 155 22.01 10.62 -19.70
N LEU A 156 22.42 9.94 -18.63
CA LEU A 156 21.54 9.02 -17.92
C LEU A 156 20.42 9.82 -17.24
N ILE A 157 19.20 9.65 -17.71
CA ILE A 157 18.03 10.26 -17.07
C ILE A 157 17.56 9.35 -15.93
N GLN A 158 17.52 9.89 -14.73
CA GLN A 158 17.14 9.18 -13.52
C GLN A 158 15.66 8.78 -13.53
N ASN A 159 15.34 7.65 -12.90
CA ASN A 159 14.00 7.13 -12.79
C ASN A 159 13.08 8.09 -12.01
N LYS A 160 11.90 8.41 -12.56
CA LYS A 160 10.84 9.25 -11.98
C LYS A 160 11.22 10.72 -11.78
N VAL A 161 12.42 11.13 -12.09
CA VAL A 161 12.85 12.53 -11.92
C VAL A 161 12.33 13.38 -13.09
N LEU A 162 11.77 14.55 -12.75
CA LEU A 162 11.30 15.52 -13.73
C LEU A 162 12.50 16.25 -14.35
N ASN A 163 12.48 16.39 -15.67
CA ASN A 163 13.50 17.06 -16.44
C ASN A 163 12.86 18.06 -17.41
N ILE A 164 13.64 19.03 -17.86
CA ILE A 164 13.30 19.92 -18.97
C ILE A 164 14.22 19.59 -20.14
N CYS A 165 13.66 19.27 -21.31
CA CYS A 165 14.42 19.21 -22.55
C CYS A 165 14.29 20.52 -23.31
N ALA A 166 15.34 20.93 -24.01
CA ALA A 166 15.36 22.15 -24.80
C ALA A 166 16.12 21.95 -26.13
N LEU A 167 15.73 22.70 -27.16
CA LEU A 167 16.56 22.95 -28.34
C LEU A 167 17.28 24.26 -28.14
N ILE A 168 18.60 24.21 -28.19
CA ILE A 168 19.47 25.38 -28.09
C ILE A 168 20.23 25.57 -29.39
N LYS A 169 20.50 26.82 -29.76
CA LYS A 169 21.24 27.18 -30.98
C LYS A 169 22.26 28.28 -30.68
N LYS A 170 23.45 28.09 -31.15
CA LYS A 170 24.48 29.16 -31.17
C LYS A 170 24.52 29.78 -32.56
N GLU A 171 24.85 31.08 -32.65
CA GLU A 171 25.07 31.74 -33.95
C GLU A 171 26.02 30.92 -34.83
N ASN A 172 25.60 30.67 -36.11
CA ASN A 172 26.35 29.89 -37.10
C ASN A 172 26.64 28.40 -36.75
N LYS A 173 25.91 27.79 -35.81
CA LYS A 173 25.99 26.35 -35.47
C LYS A 173 24.65 25.63 -35.66
N GLU A 174 24.72 24.31 -35.75
CA GLU A 174 23.57 23.45 -35.72
C GLU A 174 22.83 23.51 -34.39
N GLN A 175 21.57 23.12 -34.38
CA GLN A 175 20.78 23.01 -33.15
C GLN A 175 21.29 21.82 -32.32
N ALA A 176 21.31 21.99 -31.02
CA ALA A 176 21.70 20.95 -30.08
C ALA A 176 20.54 20.65 -29.10
N PHE A 177 20.46 19.40 -28.71
CA PHE A 177 19.60 18.97 -27.59
C PHE A 177 20.26 19.34 -26.27
N ALA A 178 19.47 19.88 -25.36
CA ALA A 178 19.93 20.10 -23.98
C ALA A 178 18.88 19.61 -23.00
N THR A 179 19.32 19.21 -21.81
CA THR A 179 18.42 18.81 -20.73
C THR A 179 18.88 19.35 -19.38
N VAL A 180 17.90 19.63 -18.51
CA VAL A 180 18.14 20.10 -17.14
C VAL A 180 17.25 19.29 -16.21
N GLN A 181 17.84 18.65 -15.22
CA GLN A 181 17.10 17.94 -14.17
C GLN A 181 16.52 18.93 -13.18
N ILE A 182 15.25 18.76 -12.82
CA ILE A 182 14.60 19.52 -11.75
C ILE A 182 15.05 18.96 -10.39
N PRO A 183 15.69 19.76 -9.53
CA PRO A 183 16.26 19.28 -8.28
C PRO A 183 15.16 18.89 -7.28
N SER A 184 15.19 17.64 -6.81
CA SER A 184 14.24 17.10 -5.82
C SER A 184 14.46 17.62 -4.39
N VAL A 185 15.59 18.29 -4.14
CA VAL A 185 15.92 18.93 -2.86
C VAL A 185 14.99 20.11 -2.56
N PHE A 186 14.43 20.75 -3.58
CA PHE A 186 13.45 21.82 -3.41
C PHE A 186 12.01 21.29 -3.41
N LYS A 187 11.13 22.04 -2.73
CA LYS A 187 9.69 21.78 -2.85
C LYS A 187 9.23 22.07 -4.28
N ARG A 188 8.60 21.11 -4.93
CA ARG A 188 8.10 21.28 -6.31
C ARG A 188 7.00 22.34 -6.42
N ILE A 189 6.18 22.51 -5.35
CA ILE A 189 5.15 23.55 -5.27
C ILE A 189 5.68 24.72 -4.43
N VAL A 190 5.78 25.89 -5.04
CA VAL A 190 6.33 27.11 -4.45
C VAL A 190 5.19 28.09 -4.20
N LYS A 191 5.06 28.55 -2.95
CA LYS A 191 4.05 29.55 -2.57
C LYS A 191 4.49 30.93 -3.04
N LEU A 192 3.60 31.65 -3.72
CA LEU A 192 3.83 32.99 -4.25
C LEU A 192 3.31 34.06 -3.27
N PRO A 193 3.93 35.28 -3.29
CA PRO A 193 3.33 36.45 -2.70
C PRO A 193 1.92 36.67 -3.28
N SER A 194 0.94 36.91 -2.45
CA SER A 194 -0.43 37.09 -2.91
C SER A 194 -1.19 38.03 -1.98
N GLU A 195 -2.05 38.86 -2.57
CA GLU A 195 -2.89 39.83 -1.87
C GLU A 195 -4.33 39.30 -1.68
N ASN A 196 -5.11 40.00 -0.86
CA ASN A 196 -6.56 39.79 -0.71
C ASN A 196 -6.97 38.35 -0.30
N GLY A 197 -6.17 37.66 0.52
CA GLY A 197 -6.50 36.31 1.01
C GLY A 197 -6.38 35.21 -0.03
N LYS A 198 -5.89 35.51 -1.25
CA LYS A 198 -5.61 34.49 -2.27
C LYS A 198 -4.43 33.63 -1.85
N LYS A 199 -4.50 32.35 -2.15
CA LYS A 199 -3.38 31.39 -1.95
C LYS A 199 -2.89 30.94 -3.33
N GLN A 200 -1.79 31.48 -3.77
CA GLN A 200 -1.25 31.26 -5.11
C GLN A 200 0.07 30.51 -5.04
N PHE A 201 0.24 29.58 -5.96
CA PHE A 201 1.40 28.70 -6.06
C PHE A 201 1.90 28.65 -7.50
N ILE A 202 3.17 28.29 -7.67
CA ILE A 202 3.78 27.96 -8.96
C ILE A 202 4.58 26.67 -8.82
N LEU A 203 4.70 25.90 -9.90
CA LEU A 203 5.54 24.72 -9.92
C LEU A 203 7.00 25.05 -10.23
N LEU A 204 7.93 24.30 -9.65
CA LEU A 204 9.37 24.54 -9.78
C LEU A 204 9.83 24.48 -11.25
N GLU A 205 9.28 23.56 -12.03
CA GLU A 205 9.56 23.43 -13.46
C GLU A 205 9.16 24.69 -14.26
N GLU A 206 8.07 25.36 -13.89
CA GLU A 206 7.68 26.62 -14.52
C GLU A 206 8.68 27.73 -14.24
N ILE A 207 9.23 27.79 -13.02
CA ILE A 207 10.28 28.74 -12.66
C ILE A 207 11.56 28.46 -13.44
N VAL A 208 11.98 27.19 -13.51
CA VAL A 208 13.20 26.81 -14.24
C VAL A 208 13.05 27.08 -15.74
N GLN A 209 11.88 26.82 -16.33
CA GLN A 209 11.62 27.12 -17.75
C GLN A 209 11.62 28.62 -18.06
N GLU A 210 11.13 29.46 -17.15
CA GLU A 210 11.17 30.93 -17.32
C GLU A 210 12.58 31.46 -17.42
N PHE A 211 13.50 30.94 -16.57
CA PHE A 211 14.88 31.40 -16.51
C PHE A 211 15.88 30.47 -17.22
N LEU A 212 15.38 29.55 -18.04
CA LEU A 212 16.23 28.62 -18.80
C LEU A 212 17.32 29.28 -19.64
N PRO A 213 17.07 30.45 -20.32
CA PRO A 213 18.14 31.17 -21.06
C PRO A 213 19.34 31.57 -20.22
N MET A 214 19.18 31.78 -18.91
CA MET A 214 20.29 32.10 -18.01
C MET A 214 21.23 30.91 -17.81
N LEU A 215 20.77 29.68 -18.00
CA LEU A 215 21.60 28.47 -17.89
C LEU A 215 22.41 28.21 -19.17
N PHE A 216 21.96 28.72 -20.31
CA PHE A 216 22.61 28.51 -21.62
C PHE A 216 23.12 29.81 -22.21
N MET A 217 23.87 30.59 -21.41
CA MET A 217 24.42 31.87 -21.86
C MET A 217 25.24 31.70 -23.14
N GLY A 218 24.96 32.54 -24.16
CA GLY A 218 25.57 32.46 -25.48
C GLY A 218 24.90 31.47 -26.44
N TYR A 219 23.75 30.95 -26.07
CA TYR A 219 22.87 30.15 -26.91
C TYR A 219 21.44 30.70 -26.83
N ASP A 220 20.73 30.65 -27.95
CA ASP A 220 19.30 30.90 -27.99
C ASP A 220 18.54 29.63 -27.62
N VAL A 221 17.61 29.71 -26.67
CA VAL A 221 16.72 28.64 -26.32
C VAL A 221 15.49 28.71 -27.24
N LEU A 222 15.40 27.83 -28.24
CA LEU A 222 14.34 27.86 -29.26
C LEU A 222 13.00 27.34 -28.73
N CYS A 223 13.05 26.36 -27.86
CA CYS A 223 11.88 25.80 -27.15
C CYS A 223 12.33 24.92 -25.99
N SER A 224 11.45 24.75 -25.02
CA SER A 224 11.68 23.87 -23.86
C SER A 224 10.38 23.20 -23.41
N TYR A 225 10.47 21.96 -22.93
CA TYR A 225 9.33 21.16 -22.49
C TYR A 225 9.73 20.25 -21.33
N SER A 226 8.81 20.03 -20.41
CA SER A 226 9.00 19.06 -19.33
C SER A 226 8.86 17.63 -19.83
N TYR A 227 9.66 16.72 -19.27
CA TYR A 227 9.54 15.29 -19.50
C TYR A 227 9.97 14.49 -18.28
N ARG A 228 9.52 13.23 -18.18
CA ARG A 228 9.88 12.29 -17.12
C ARG A 228 9.96 10.88 -17.69
N VAL A 229 10.91 10.08 -17.22
CA VAL A 229 11.03 8.67 -17.60
C VAL A 229 10.74 7.75 -16.43
N MET A 230 10.20 6.56 -16.74
CA MET A 230 10.09 5.44 -15.80
C MET A 230 10.93 4.29 -16.28
N ARG A 231 11.68 3.70 -15.37
CA ARG A 231 12.58 2.58 -15.63
C ARG A 231 12.08 1.30 -14.96
N ASP A 232 12.56 0.19 -15.47
CA ASP A 232 12.30 -1.13 -14.86
C ASP A 232 12.86 -1.18 -13.45
N ALA A 233 12.00 -1.49 -12.47
CA ALA A 233 12.39 -1.72 -11.08
C ALA A 233 12.20 -3.18 -10.64
N ASP A 234 11.83 -4.07 -11.57
CA ASP A 234 11.60 -5.49 -11.31
C ASP A 234 12.83 -6.36 -11.68
N ILE A 235 14.03 -5.87 -11.30
CA ILE A 235 15.27 -6.62 -11.53
C ILE A 235 15.31 -7.78 -10.54
N PRO A 236 15.43 -9.03 -11.02
CA PRO A 236 15.59 -10.19 -10.15
C PRO A 236 16.91 -10.10 -9.36
N ILE A 237 16.86 -10.51 -8.10
CA ILE A 237 18.05 -10.67 -7.26
C ILE A 237 18.43 -12.15 -7.37
N ASP A 238 19.65 -12.42 -7.76
CA ASP A 238 20.19 -13.79 -7.76
C ASP A 238 20.53 -14.16 -6.32
N GLU A 239 19.77 -15.10 -5.77
CA GLU A 239 19.91 -15.55 -4.39
C GLU A 239 20.80 -16.79 -4.26
N ASP A 240 20.95 -17.55 -5.36
CA ASP A 240 21.61 -18.86 -5.33
C ASP A 240 23.13 -18.73 -5.37
N ASP A 241 23.68 -17.65 -5.95
CA ASP A 241 25.12 -17.41 -6.08
C ASP A 241 25.68 -16.37 -5.08
N SER A 242 24.89 -15.85 -4.15
CA SER A 242 25.32 -14.77 -3.25
C SER A 242 25.75 -15.28 -1.87
N GLU A 243 27.02 -15.08 -1.52
CA GLU A 243 27.52 -15.29 -0.13
C GLU A 243 26.93 -14.27 0.86
N ASP A 244 26.50 -13.10 0.40
CA ASP A 244 25.89 -12.02 1.21
C ASP A 244 24.72 -11.37 0.47
N LEU A 245 23.50 -11.74 0.86
CA LEU A 245 22.24 -11.21 0.30
C LEU A 245 22.15 -9.68 0.41
N LEU A 246 22.72 -9.08 1.44
CA LEU A 246 22.67 -7.65 1.69
C LEU A 246 23.49 -6.89 0.63
N ILE A 247 24.69 -7.37 0.31
CA ILE A 247 25.56 -6.79 -0.73
C ILE A 247 24.88 -6.93 -2.10
N GLU A 248 24.27 -8.06 -2.40
CA GLU A 248 23.61 -8.27 -3.69
C GLU A 248 22.37 -7.36 -3.87
N ILE A 249 21.62 -7.11 -2.81
CA ILE A 249 20.52 -6.13 -2.83
C ILE A 249 21.07 -4.71 -3.08
N GLU A 250 22.13 -4.28 -2.41
CA GLU A 250 22.76 -2.96 -2.63
C GLU A 250 23.24 -2.81 -4.08
N LYS A 251 23.78 -3.84 -4.69
CA LYS A 251 24.19 -3.86 -6.10
C LYS A 251 22.99 -3.76 -7.05
N SER A 252 21.95 -4.56 -6.80
CA SER A 252 20.70 -4.53 -7.57
C SER A 252 20.02 -3.14 -7.53
N LEU A 253 20.06 -2.44 -6.38
CA LEU A 253 19.53 -1.07 -6.28
C LEU A 253 20.25 -0.10 -7.22
N LYS A 254 21.58 -0.20 -7.37
CA LYS A 254 22.36 0.62 -8.31
C LYS A 254 22.08 0.27 -9.77
N GLU A 255 21.84 -1.00 -10.06
CA GLU A 255 21.52 -1.45 -11.42
C GLU A 255 20.13 -0.99 -11.89
N ARG A 256 19.16 -0.85 -10.98
CA ARG A 256 17.83 -0.27 -11.27
C ARG A 256 17.91 1.15 -11.87
N GLU A 257 18.89 1.95 -11.50
CA GLU A 257 19.05 3.29 -12.04
C GLU A 257 19.41 3.29 -13.54
N ARG A 258 20.02 2.22 -14.04
CA ARG A 258 20.49 2.04 -15.43
C ARG A 258 19.58 1.14 -16.27
N SER A 259 18.51 0.64 -15.68
CA SER A 259 17.57 -0.27 -16.35
C SER A 259 16.87 0.38 -17.54
N GLY A 260 16.23 -0.42 -18.38
CA GLY A 260 15.49 0.01 -19.57
C GLY A 260 14.36 0.99 -19.25
N VAL A 261 14.14 1.97 -20.13
CA VAL A 261 13.00 2.89 -20.02
C VAL A 261 11.73 2.16 -20.47
N ILE A 262 10.70 2.21 -19.62
CA ILE A 262 9.42 1.52 -19.85
C ILE A 262 8.35 2.50 -20.31
N ARG A 263 8.39 3.73 -19.80
CA ARG A 263 7.43 4.78 -20.09
C ARG A 263 8.13 6.14 -20.10
N ILE A 264 7.69 7.02 -21.02
CA ILE A 264 8.06 8.42 -21.02
C ILE A 264 6.79 9.28 -20.98
N GLU A 265 6.79 10.28 -20.14
CA GLU A 265 5.77 11.35 -20.11
C GLU A 265 6.40 12.62 -20.63
N VAL A 266 5.74 13.28 -21.56
CA VAL A 266 6.21 14.52 -22.20
C VAL A 266 5.08 15.54 -22.26
N ASP A 267 5.42 16.82 -22.20
CA ASP A 267 4.45 17.89 -22.47
C ASP A 267 3.76 17.64 -23.83
N SER A 268 2.46 17.77 -23.89
CA SER A 268 1.66 17.52 -25.10
C SER A 268 2.06 18.42 -26.30
N LYS A 269 2.65 19.58 -26.01
CA LYS A 269 3.10 20.58 -27.01
C LYS A 269 4.53 20.33 -27.49
N VAL A 270 5.19 19.26 -27.03
CA VAL A 270 6.57 18.94 -27.40
C VAL A 270 6.75 18.89 -28.92
N LYS A 271 7.75 19.60 -29.43
CA LYS A 271 8.08 19.57 -30.85
C LYS A 271 8.52 18.17 -31.29
N SER A 272 8.12 17.77 -32.51
CA SER A 272 8.44 16.46 -33.08
C SER A 272 9.92 16.15 -33.13
N GLU A 273 10.77 17.18 -33.33
CA GLU A 273 12.22 17.08 -33.36
C GLU A 273 12.79 16.61 -31.99
N LEU A 274 12.39 17.27 -30.88
CA LEU A 274 12.78 16.87 -29.53
C LEU A 274 12.25 15.48 -29.17
N LEU A 275 11.01 15.20 -29.52
CA LEU A 275 10.39 13.90 -29.26
C LEU A 275 11.13 12.78 -30.01
N SER A 276 11.58 13.04 -31.24
CA SER A 276 12.34 12.06 -32.04
C SER A 276 13.71 11.76 -31.41
N ILE A 277 14.38 12.78 -30.86
CA ILE A 277 15.64 12.61 -30.12
C ILE A 277 15.39 11.76 -28.87
N LEU A 278 14.43 12.15 -28.04
CA LEU A 278 14.09 11.40 -26.81
C LEU A 278 13.72 9.94 -27.13
N LYS A 279 12.92 9.71 -28.16
CA LYS A 279 12.51 8.37 -28.59
C LYS A 279 13.70 7.50 -28.98
N LYS A 280 14.61 8.07 -29.78
CA LYS A 280 15.82 7.37 -30.25
C LYS A 280 16.77 7.03 -29.09
N GLU A 281 17.13 8.02 -28.29
CA GLU A 281 18.10 7.90 -27.21
C GLU A 281 17.59 7.02 -26.04
N LEU A 282 16.32 7.10 -25.71
CA LEU A 282 15.67 6.30 -24.67
C LEU A 282 15.16 4.94 -25.16
N LYS A 283 15.22 4.65 -26.48
CA LYS A 283 14.79 3.40 -27.13
C LYS A 283 13.35 3.00 -26.80
N VAL A 284 12.42 3.96 -26.77
CA VAL A 284 11.01 3.74 -26.46
C VAL A 284 10.15 3.60 -27.71
N LYS A 285 9.09 2.76 -27.63
CA LYS A 285 8.06 2.61 -28.69
C LYS A 285 7.03 3.75 -28.57
N ASN A 286 6.17 3.92 -29.58
CA ASN A 286 5.10 4.94 -29.56
C ASN A 286 4.12 4.74 -28.41
N ASP A 287 3.77 3.48 -28.12
CA ASP A 287 2.82 3.11 -27.06
C ASP A 287 3.34 3.38 -25.64
N ASP A 288 4.65 3.66 -25.52
CA ASP A 288 5.31 4.02 -24.27
C ASP A 288 5.32 5.53 -24.02
N ILE A 289 4.83 6.33 -24.99
CA ILE A 289 4.90 7.80 -24.97
C ILE A 289 3.55 8.38 -24.54
N TYR A 290 3.53 9.05 -23.41
CA TYR A 290 2.35 9.73 -22.85
C TYR A 290 2.49 11.25 -23.03
N LYS A 291 1.66 11.84 -23.90
CA LYS A 291 1.59 13.28 -24.12
C LYS A 291 0.67 13.92 -23.09
N ILE A 292 1.23 14.71 -22.21
CA ILE A 292 0.58 15.25 -21.02
C ILE A 292 0.17 16.70 -21.26
N ASN A 293 -1.13 16.97 -21.09
CA ASN A 293 -1.67 18.34 -21.12
C ASN A 293 -1.83 18.85 -19.68
N GLY A 294 -0.76 19.37 -19.10
CA GLY A 294 -0.71 19.84 -17.71
C GLY A 294 0.59 19.45 -17.00
N PRO A 295 0.67 19.60 -15.67
CA PRO A 295 1.87 19.24 -14.91
C PRO A 295 2.10 17.72 -14.94
N ILE A 296 3.29 17.30 -15.33
CA ILE A 296 3.67 15.89 -15.31
C ILE A 296 3.77 15.44 -13.86
N ASP A 297 3.17 14.25 -13.54
CA ASP A 297 3.18 13.67 -12.20
C ASP A 297 2.41 14.48 -11.14
N PHE A 298 1.25 13.96 -10.75
CA PHE A 298 0.38 14.59 -9.75
C PHE A 298 0.79 14.38 -8.29
N THR A 299 1.91 13.69 -8.02
CA THR A 299 2.34 13.44 -6.63
C THR A 299 2.64 14.71 -5.84
N PHE A 300 2.93 15.83 -6.53
CA PHE A 300 3.09 17.14 -5.88
C PHE A 300 1.84 17.61 -5.13
N LEU A 301 0.65 17.13 -5.50
CA LEU A 301 -0.61 17.45 -4.81
C LEU A 301 -0.62 16.96 -3.36
N ASN A 302 0.17 15.91 -3.03
CA ASN A 302 0.36 15.49 -1.63
C ASN A 302 1.05 16.58 -0.79
N LYS A 303 1.97 17.35 -1.40
CA LYS A 303 2.61 18.48 -0.72
C LYS A 303 1.65 19.64 -0.54
N LEU A 304 0.82 19.93 -1.53
CA LEU A 304 -0.27 20.92 -1.41
C LEU A 304 -1.27 20.51 -0.32
N TYR A 305 -1.63 19.22 -0.27
CA TYR A 305 -2.49 18.68 0.79
C TYR A 305 -1.91 18.93 2.18
N SER A 306 -0.59 18.85 2.34
CA SER A 306 0.11 19.02 3.62
C SER A 306 0.34 20.49 4.02
N GLU A 307 0.05 21.46 3.14
CA GLU A 307 0.18 22.88 3.48
C GLU A 307 -0.89 23.31 4.49
N ASP A 308 -0.54 24.28 5.35
CA ASP A 308 -1.41 24.78 6.41
C ASP A 308 -2.57 25.63 5.89
N GLY A 309 -3.64 25.65 6.67
CA GLY A 309 -4.80 26.54 6.45
C GLY A 309 -5.77 26.02 5.37
N PHE A 310 -5.76 24.72 5.10
CA PHE A 310 -6.70 24.05 4.20
C PHE A 310 -7.59 23.01 4.89
N ASP A 311 -7.67 23.03 6.23
CA ASP A 311 -8.36 21.99 7.02
C ASP A 311 -9.85 21.89 6.71
N LYS A 312 -10.50 23.02 6.36
CA LYS A 312 -11.92 23.03 5.96
C LYS A 312 -12.23 22.24 4.68
N TYR A 313 -11.20 21.92 3.88
CA TYR A 313 -11.32 21.17 2.63
C TYR A 313 -10.90 19.71 2.75
N LYS A 314 -10.55 19.27 3.97
CA LYS A 314 -10.12 17.89 4.29
C LYS A 314 -11.19 17.19 5.13
N TYR A 315 -11.09 15.86 5.23
CA TYR A 315 -11.86 15.14 6.25
C TYR A 315 -11.55 15.68 7.64
N LYS A 316 -12.55 15.71 8.52
CA LYS A 316 -12.31 16.00 9.94
C LYS A 316 -11.26 15.02 10.47
N PRO A 317 -10.22 15.52 11.18
CA PRO A 317 -9.21 14.64 11.75
C PRO A 317 -9.86 13.59 12.67
N PHE A 318 -9.49 12.33 12.48
CA PHE A 318 -9.85 11.28 13.41
C PHE A 318 -8.59 10.85 14.17
N LYS A 319 -8.68 10.85 15.48
CA LYS A 319 -7.63 10.33 16.35
C LYS A 319 -8.00 8.92 16.76
N SER A 320 -7.13 7.96 16.44
CA SER A 320 -7.27 6.57 16.86
C SER A 320 -7.44 6.48 18.38
N GLN A 321 -8.37 5.65 18.84
CA GLN A 321 -8.72 5.52 20.24
C GLN A 321 -7.91 4.43 20.92
N VAL A 322 -7.30 4.73 22.06
CA VAL A 322 -6.80 3.68 22.96
C VAL A 322 -8.00 3.17 23.77
N ARG A 323 -8.26 1.87 23.72
CA ARG A 323 -9.33 1.27 24.54
C ARG A 323 -9.09 1.60 26.02
N PRO A 324 -10.06 2.12 26.74
CA PRO A 324 -9.85 2.63 28.10
C PRO A 324 -9.29 1.59 29.07
N GLU A 325 -9.66 0.31 28.90
CA GLU A 325 -9.16 -0.82 29.67
C GLU A 325 -7.68 -1.14 29.42
N LEU A 326 -7.10 -0.60 28.32
CA LEU A 326 -5.70 -0.81 27.94
C LEU A 326 -4.81 0.41 28.18
N LYS A 327 -5.36 1.48 28.78
CA LYS A 327 -4.65 2.73 28.96
C LYS A 327 -3.91 2.77 30.29
N ASN A 328 -2.57 2.91 30.25
CA ASN A 328 -1.71 3.00 31.42
C ASN A 328 -1.85 1.80 32.40
N VAL A 329 -1.91 0.60 31.83
CA VAL A 329 -2.03 -0.66 32.56
C VAL A 329 -0.87 -1.60 32.21
N ASP A 330 -0.66 -2.62 33.02
CA ASP A 330 0.17 -3.75 32.63
C ASP A 330 -0.56 -4.56 31.56
N LEU A 331 -0.01 -4.53 30.33
CA LEU A 331 -0.60 -5.24 29.20
C LEU A 331 -0.48 -6.76 29.33
N PHE A 332 0.54 -7.26 30.04
CA PHE A 332 0.68 -8.68 30.29
C PHE A 332 -0.45 -9.20 31.18
N GLU A 333 -0.82 -8.44 32.22
CA GLU A 333 -1.98 -8.78 33.05
C GLU A 333 -3.27 -8.78 32.23
N LYS A 334 -3.46 -7.76 31.38
CA LYS A 334 -4.67 -7.67 30.55
C LYS A 334 -4.80 -8.81 29.54
N ILE A 335 -3.69 -9.23 28.93
CA ILE A 335 -3.69 -10.39 28.01
C ILE A 335 -3.95 -11.69 28.76
N ARG A 336 -3.57 -11.79 30.04
CA ARG A 336 -3.92 -12.96 30.90
C ARG A 336 -5.41 -13.03 31.25
N GLU A 337 -6.08 -11.88 31.35
CA GLU A 337 -7.53 -11.82 31.60
C GLU A 337 -8.34 -12.35 30.40
N GLY A 338 -7.79 -12.27 29.19
CA GLY A 338 -8.41 -12.73 27.93
C GLY A 338 -7.76 -12.16 26.69
N ASP A 339 -8.06 -12.74 25.57
CA ASP A 339 -7.58 -12.28 24.27
C ASP A 339 -8.07 -10.86 23.97
N ILE A 340 -7.23 -10.04 23.30
CA ILE A 340 -7.53 -8.66 22.95
C ILE A 340 -7.44 -8.52 21.44
N LEU A 341 -8.53 -8.10 20.79
CA LEU A 341 -8.58 -7.79 19.37
C LEU A 341 -8.52 -6.29 19.18
N LEU A 342 -7.61 -5.80 18.35
CA LEU A 342 -7.49 -4.39 17.95
C LEU A 342 -7.86 -4.23 16.48
N HIS A 343 -8.66 -3.21 16.15
CA HIS A 343 -9.02 -2.87 14.77
C HIS A 343 -8.49 -1.49 14.40
N HIS A 344 -7.31 -1.45 13.76
CA HIS A 344 -6.70 -0.21 13.26
C HIS A 344 -7.42 0.32 12.01
N PRO A 345 -7.43 1.64 11.78
CA PRO A 345 -6.90 2.74 12.57
C PRO A 345 -7.85 3.22 13.67
N TYR A 346 -8.97 2.53 13.88
CA TYR A 346 -9.99 2.91 14.87
C TYR A 346 -9.47 2.76 16.28
N ASP A 347 -8.91 1.58 16.60
CA ASP A 347 -8.08 1.36 17.78
C ASP A 347 -6.63 1.78 17.51
N SER A 348 -5.98 2.41 18.48
CA SER A 348 -4.63 2.93 18.32
C SER A 348 -3.58 1.81 18.22
N PHE A 349 -2.66 1.95 17.28
CA PHE A 349 -1.49 1.09 17.15
C PHE A 349 -0.50 1.24 18.32
N SER A 350 -0.62 2.35 19.10
CA SER A 350 0.24 2.59 20.25
C SER A 350 0.21 1.44 21.27
N THR A 351 -0.91 0.73 21.41
CA THR A 351 -1.03 -0.44 22.30
C THR A 351 0.01 -1.52 21.97
N ILE A 352 0.26 -1.78 20.67
CA ILE A 352 1.29 -2.75 20.23
C ILE A 352 2.69 -2.22 20.56
N VAL A 353 2.93 -0.93 20.30
CA VAL A 353 4.20 -0.27 20.63
C VAL A 353 4.45 -0.31 22.14
N ASP A 354 3.43 -0.03 22.94
CA ASP A 354 3.52 0.00 24.38
C ASP A 354 3.79 -1.40 24.98
N LEU A 355 3.21 -2.45 24.39
CA LEU A 355 3.52 -3.83 24.79
C LEU A 355 5.00 -4.14 24.58
N ILE A 356 5.58 -3.79 23.43
CA ILE A 356 7.00 -4.04 23.15
C ILE A 356 7.89 -3.17 24.07
N LYS A 357 7.48 -1.91 24.35
CA LYS A 357 8.18 -1.04 25.31
C LYS A 357 8.14 -1.58 26.75
N GLN A 358 6.99 -2.09 27.20
CA GLN A 358 6.88 -2.76 28.50
C GLN A 358 7.79 -4.00 28.54
N ALA A 359 7.74 -4.83 27.50
CA ALA A 359 8.62 -5.99 27.37
C ALA A 359 10.11 -5.63 27.42
N ALA A 360 10.50 -4.51 26.85
CA ALA A 360 11.90 -4.08 26.79
C ALA A 360 12.50 -3.77 28.18
N VAL A 361 11.67 -3.35 29.14
CA VAL A 361 12.15 -2.96 30.50
C VAL A 361 11.75 -3.93 31.61
N ASP A 362 10.81 -4.84 31.35
CA ASP A 362 10.35 -5.82 32.35
C ASP A 362 11.42 -6.89 32.59
N GLU A 363 11.91 -7.01 33.84
CA GLU A 363 12.96 -7.95 34.26
C GLU A 363 12.56 -9.43 34.07
N ASN A 364 11.25 -9.72 34.05
CA ASN A 364 10.74 -11.08 33.85
C ASN A 364 10.68 -11.49 32.38
N VAL A 365 10.80 -10.55 31.44
CA VAL A 365 10.87 -10.86 29.99
C VAL A 365 12.26 -11.39 29.67
N LEU A 366 12.30 -12.59 29.11
CA LEU A 366 13.51 -13.33 28.74
C LEU A 366 13.88 -13.14 27.26
N ALA A 367 12.86 -13.16 26.38
CA ALA A 367 13.09 -13.06 24.95
C ALA A 367 11.96 -12.32 24.24
N ILE A 368 12.32 -11.66 23.14
CA ILE A 368 11.39 -11.05 22.18
C ILE A 368 11.77 -11.51 20.78
N LYS A 369 10.81 -12.07 20.02
CA LYS A 369 11.00 -12.46 18.63
C LYS A 369 9.96 -11.77 17.76
N GLN A 370 10.37 -11.20 16.62
CA GLN A 370 9.48 -10.42 15.78
C GLN A 370 9.84 -10.50 14.30
N THR A 371 8.81 -10.47 13.44
CA THR A 371 8.98 -10.32 11.99
C THR A 371 8.77 -8.86 11.59
N LEU A 372 9.62 -8.32 10.72
CA LEU A 372 9.51 -6.97 10.17
C LEU A 372 9.54 -7.03 8.64
N TYR A 373 8.59 -6.35 8.00
CA TYR A 373 8.46 -6.28 6.55
C TYR A 373 8.62 -4.85 6.01
N ARG A 374 7.84 -3.91 6.53
CA ARG A 374 7.89 -2.47 6.24
C ARG A 374 7.82 -1.71 7.54
N VAL A 375 8.83 -0.92 7.82
CA VAL A 375 8.96 -0.17 9.06
C VAL A 375 9.05 1.32 8.74
N SER A 376 8.55 2.17 9.63
CA SER A 376 8.64 3.63 9.47
C SER A 376 10.08 4.14 9.64
N GLY A 377 10.38 5.34 9.11
CA GLY A 377 11.71 5.94 9.17
C GLY A 377 12.24 6.18 10.60
N ASN A 378 11.37 6.47 11.58
CA ASN A 378 11.69 6.61 12.99
C ASN A 378 10.78 5.68 13.81
N SER A 379 10.97 4.37 13.64
CA SER A 379 10.09 3.38 14.23
C SER A 379 10.28 3.25 15.74
N PRO A 380 9.22 3.49 16.54
CA PRO A 380 9.27 3.25 17.99
C PRO A 380 9.41 1.77 18.34
N ILE A 381 9.07 0.86 17.42
CA ILE A 381 9.27 -0.59 17.58
C ILE A 381 10.75 -0.94 17.48
N ILE A 382 11.48 -0.42 16.49
CA ILE A 382 12.92 -0.62 16.35
C ILE A 382 13.66 -0.11 17.61
N GLU A 383 13.27 1.06 18.12
CA GLU A 383 13.83 1.62 19.34
C GLU A 383 13.58 0.73 20.57
N ALA A 384 12.36 0.20 20.70
CA ALA A 384 12.01 -0.68 21.81
C ALA A 384 12.74 -2.04 21.73
N LEU A 385 12.89 -2.63 20.54
CA LEU A 385 13.65 -3.85 20.33
C LEU A 385 15.15 -3.66 20.61
N SER A 386 15.74 -2.55 20.15
CA SER A 386 17.13 -2.18 20.45
C SER A 386 17.33 -2.06 21.96
N ARG A 387 16.46 -1.32 22.64
CA ARG A 387 16.50 -1.16 24.09
C ARG A 387 16.35 -2.49 24.85
N ALA A 388 15.51 -3.41 24.33
CA ALA A 388 15.37 -4.74 24.93
C ALA A 388 16.68 -5.53 24.89
N ALA A 389 17.39 -5.51 23.75
CA ALA A 389 18.70 -6.16 23.60
C ALA A 389 19.76 -5.52 24.51
N GLU A 390 19.83 -4.17 24.56
CA GLU A 390 20.70 -3.41 25.46
C GLU A 390 20.44 -3.74 26.95
N ASN A 391 19.19 -4.04 27.31
CA ASN A 391 18.80 -4.51 28.64
C ASN A 391 19.07 -6.02 28.87
N GLY A 392 19.83 -6.68 28.00
CA GLY A 392 20.26 -8.07 28.14
C GLY A 392 19.22 -9.13 27.79
N LYS A 393 18.11 -8.76 27.11
CA LYS A 393 17.10 -9.72 26.65
C LYS A 393 17.52 -10.37 25.34
N GLN A 394 17.10 -11.64 25.14
CA GLN A 394 17.30 -12.32 23.87
C GLN A 394 16.33 -11.74 22.82
N VAL A 395 16.83 -10.94 21.90
CA VAL A 395 16.01 -10.33 20.85
C VAL A 395 16.36 -10.91 19.49
N SER A 396 15.40 -11.57 18.84
CA SER A 396 15.56 -12.13 17.49
C SER A 396 14.58 -11.47 16.53
N VAL A 397 15.08 -10.89 15.46
CA VAL A 397 14.27 -10.12 14.51
C VAL A 397 14.51 -10.62 13.09
N LEU A 398 13.45 -11.10 12.43
CA LEU A 398 13.50 -11.34 11.00
C LEU A 398 13.17 -10.04 10.26
N VAL A 399 14.10 -9.52 9.47
CA VAL A 399 13.92 -8.34 8.61
C VAL A 399 13.85 -8.81 7.16
N GLU A 400 12.71 -8.58 6.50
CA GLU A 400 12.52 -8.89 5.09
C GLU A 400 13.20 -7.85 4.21
N LEU A 401 14.42 -8.11 3.75
CA LEU A 401 15.21 -7.17 2.94
C LEU A 401 14.62 -6.95 1.54
N LYS A 402 13.91 -7.93 1.00
CA LYS A 402 13.31 -7.87 -0.36
C LYS A 402 11.92 -7.22 -0.36
N ALA A 403 11.60 -6.40 0.65
CA ALA A 403 10.38 -5.60 0.66
C ALA A 403 10.51 -4.47 -0.36
N ARG A 404 9.86 -4.63 -1.52
CA ARG A 404 10.01 -3.77 -2.69
C ARG A 404 9.80 -2.29 -2.36
N PHE A 405 10.77 -1.44 -2.78
CA PHE A 405 10.89 0.00 -2.52
C PHE A 405 11.18 0.39 -1.06
N ASP A 406 11.33 -0.59 -0.17
CA ASP A 406 11.75 -0.38 1.22
C ASP A 406 13.10 -1.08 1.51
N GLU A 407 13.76 -1.62 0.49
CA GLU A 407 15.00 -2.39 0.63
C GLU A 407 16.06 -1.59 1.36
N GLU A 408 16.33 -0.36 0.94
CA GLU A 408 17.35 0.52 1.54
C GLU A 408 17.04 0.83 3.02
N ASN A 409 15.80 1.17 3.33
CA ASN A 409 15.36 1.40 4.71
C ASN A 409 15.53 0.15 5.57
N ASN A 410 15.15 -1.02 5.06
CA ASN A 410 15.23 -2.26 5.81
C ASN A 410 16.68 -2.68 6.07
N ILE A 411 17.62 -2.39 5.16
CA ILE A 411 19.05 -2.56 5.37
C ILE A 411 19.55 -1.69 6.54
N ILE A 412 19.16 -0.41 6.55
CA ILE A 412 19.53 0.54 7.62
C ILE A 412 19.04 0.03 8.98
N TRP A 413 17.78 -0.44 9.05
CA TRP A 413 17.21 -0.95 10.29
C TRP A 413 17.83 -2.26 10.75
N ALA A 414 18.13 -3.17 9.83
CA ALA A 414 18.80 -4.42 10.13
C ALA A 414 20.17 -4.15 10.80
N ARG A 415 20.98 -3.27 10.20
CA ARG A 415 22.28 -2.86 10.77
C ARG A 415 22.16 -2.16 12.13
N LYS A 416 21.09 -1.35 12.34
CA LYS A 416 20.82 -0.70 13.63
C LYS A 416 20.51 -1.73 14.71
N LEU A 417 19.66 -2.72 14.41
CA LEU A 417 19.31 -3.79 15.34
C LEU A 417 20.51 -4.66 15.71
N GLU A 418 21.34 -5.05 14.73
CA GLU A 418 22.59 -5.79 14.99
C GLU A 418 23.53 -5.03 15.91
N LYS A 419 23.72 -3.74 15.66
CA LYS A 419 24.58 -2.89 16.50
C LYS A 419 24.08 -2.78 17.94
N ALA A 420 22.76 -2.90 18.16
CA ALA A 420 22.16 -2.94 19.49
C ALA A 420 22.26 -4.31 20.17
N GLY A 421 22.78 -5.35 19.50
CA GLY A 421 22.92 -6.71 20.02
C GLY A 421 21.73 -7.63 19.72
N CYS A 422 20.83 -7.25 18.81
CA CYS A 422 19.77 -8.15 18.34
C CYS A 422 20.34 -9.23 17.39
N HIS A 423 19.78 -10.44 17.46
CA HIS A 423 19.99 -11.45 16.44
C HIS A 423 19.09 -11.16 15.23
N VAL A 424 19.68 -10.71 14.12
CA VAL A 424 18.94 -10.35 12.90
C VAL A 424 18.99 -11.49 11.88
N ILE A 425 17.84 -11.84 11.32
CA ILE A 425 17.67 -12.83 10.26
C ILE A 425 17.27 -12.07 9.00
N TYR A 426 18.04 -12.21 7.92
CA TYR A 426 17.87 -11.49 6.65
C TYR A 426 16.96 -12.19 5.65
N GLY A 427 15.70 -12.43 6.04
CA GLY A 427 14.75 -13.14 5.19
C GLY A 427 15.05 -14.64 5.09
N LEU A 428 14.40 -15.30 4.14
CA LEU A 428 14.58 -16.73 3.83
C LEU A 428 14.90 -16.89 2.36
N LEU A 429 15.81 -17.80 2.03
CA LEU A 429 16.15 -18.15 0.63
C LEU A 429 14.90 -18.67 -0.10
N GLY A 430 14.67 -18.16 -1.31
CA GLY A 430 13.55 -18.56 -2.17
C GLY A 430 12.14 -18.17 -1.68
N LEU A 431 11.99 -17.68 -0.44
CA LEU A 431 10.72 -17.24 0.14
C LEU A 431 10.78 -15.78 0.57
N LYS A 432 9.62 -15.12 0.59
CA LYS A 432 9.47 -13.79 1.21
C LYS A 432 8.62 -13.91 2.46
N THR A 433 9.11 -13.38 3.58
CA THR A 433 8.37 -13.40 4.83
C THR A 433 7.39 -12.22 4.87
N HIS A 434 6.09 -12.55 4.91
CA HIS A 434 5.03 -11.55 4.95
C HIS A 434 4.11 -11.70 6.18
N SER A 435 4.38 -12.66 7.04
CA SER A 435 3.71 -12.82 8.34
C SER A 435 3.99 -11.65 9.27
N LYS A 436 3.03 -11.34 10.16
CA LYS A 436 3.15 -10.32 11.19
C LYS A 436 2.90 -10.99 12.53
N ILE A 437 3.99 -11.34 13.19
CA ILE A 437 3.98 -12.06 14.45
C ILE A 437 5.06 -11.51 15.38
N THR A 438 4.70 -11.33 16.66
CA THR A 438 5.62 -11.05 17.75
C THR A 438 5.39 -12.07 18.84
N GLU A 439 6.44 -12.68 19.36
CA GLU A 439 6.44 -13.54 20.53
C GLU A 439 7.27 -12.89 21.64
N ILE A 440 6.69 -12.76 22.83
CA ILE A 440 7.37 -12.30 24.03
C ILE A 440 7.33 -13.46 25.03
N VAL A 441 8.50 -13.90 25.46
CA VAL A 441 8.66 -14.98 26.42
C VAL A 441 8.94 -14.38 27.79
N ARG A 442 8.01 -14.58 28.74
CA ARG A 442 8.05 -14.00 30.07
C ARG A 442 8.03 -15.08 31.16
N ARG A 443 8.78 -14.88 32.24
CA ARG A 443 8.70 -15.70 33.43
C ARG A 443 7.54 -15.20 34.29
N GLU A 444 6.63 -16.10 34.62
CA GLU A 444 5.52 -15.87 35.54
C GLU A 444 5.70 -16.70 36.79
N GLU A 445 4.87 -16.49 37.80
CA GLU A 445 4.88 -17.29 39.03
C GLU A 445 4.64 -18.78 38.77
N ASP A 446 3.82 -19.11 37.78
CA ASP A 446 3.45 -20.47 37.38
C ASP A 446 4.36 -21.07 36.28
N GLY A 447 5.43 -20.36 35.88
CA GLY A 447 6.39 -20.83 34.89
C GLY A 447 6.60 -19.88 33.73
N ILE A 448 6.99 -20.41 32.57
CA ILE A 448 7.23 -19.61 31.37
C ILE A 448 5.94 -19.46 30.57
N ARG A 449 5.59 -18.20 30.24
CA ARG A 449 4.43 -17.88 29.42
C ARG A 449 4.85 -17.12 28.16
N ARG A 450 4.16 -17.41 27.04
CA ARG A 450 4.35 -16.71 25.76
C ARG A 450 3.19 -15.78 25.52
N TYR A 451 3.50 -14.54 25.26
CA TYR A 451 2.55 -13.52 24.84
C TYR A 451 2.77 -13.26 23.36
N VAL A 452 1.72 -13.40 22.58
CA VAL A 452 1.81 -13.38 21.12
C VAL A 452 0.92 -12.27 20.55
N HIS A 453 1.47 -11.48 19.66
CA HIS A 453 0.70 -10.62 18.77
C HIS A 453 0.70 -11.23 17.37
N LEU A 454 -0.50 -11.36 16.78
CA LEU A 454 -0.73 -11.81 15.42
C LEU A 454 -1.47 -10.71 14.65
N GLY A 455 -0.94 -10.28 13.52
CA GLY A 455 -1.51 -9.16 12.78
C GLY A 455 -1.77 -9.44 11.30
N THR A 456 -2.78 -8.76 10.74
CA THR A 456 -3.00 -8.70 9.30
C THR A 456 -2.15 -7.62 8.63
N GLY A 457 -1.75 -6.59 9.38
CA GLY A 457 -1.00 -5.41 8.97
C GLY A 457 0.44 -5.34 9.44
N ASN A 458 1.26 -4.56 8.75
CA ASN A 458 2.68 -4.38 9.08
C ASN A 458 2.88 -3.66 10.42
N TYR A 459 4.03 -3.90 11.05
CA TYR A 459 4.51 -3.15 12.22
C TYR A 459 5.03 -1.76 11.82
N ASN A 460 4.11 -0.90 11.35
CA ASN A 460 4.41 0.44 10.88
C ASN A 460 3.39 1.42 11.45
N ASP A 461 3.83 2.23 12.42
CA ASP A 461 3.01 3.18 13.17
C ASP A 461 2.42 4.29 12.30
N ILE A 462 3.07 4.63 11.18
CA ILE A 462 2.56 5.63 10.23
C ILE A 462 1.41 5.04 9.41
N THR A 463 1.63 3.89 8.76
CA THR A 463 0.61 3.28 7.90
C THR A 463 -0.58 2.75 8.70
N ALA A 464 -0.40 2.37 9.97
CA ALA A 464 -1.46 1.96 10.88
C ALA A 464 -2.51 3.06 11.15
N ASN A 465 -2.23 4.33 10.81
CA ASN A 465 -3.20 5.42 10.89
C ASN A 465 -4.07 5.55 9.61
N PHE A 466 -3.72 4.84 8.53
CA PHE A 466 -4.39 4.96 7.23
C PHE A 466 -4.87 3.62 6.65
N TYR A 467 -4.39 2.49 7.17
CA TYR A 467 -4.74 1.14 6.75
C TYR A 467 -5.66 0.50 7.78
N THR A 468 -6.73 -0.15 7.29
CA THR A 468 -7.53 -0.98 8.19
C THR A 468 -6.86 -2.34 8.35
N ASP A 469 -6.55 -2.69 9.59
CA ASP A 469 -5.93 -3.98 9.93
C ASP A 469 -6.45 -4.48 11.28
N MET A 470 -6.33 -5.79 11.51
CA MET A 470 -6.64 -6.39 12.80
C MET A 470 -5.41 -7.01 13.43
N GLY A 471 -5.31 -6.88 14.76
CA GLY A 471 -4.27 -7.48 15.58
C GLY A 471 -4.88 -8.21 16.77
N LEU A 472 -4.46 -9.45 17.00
CA LEU A 472 -4.84 -10.27 18.15
C LEU A 472 -3.66 -10.33 19.11
N LEU A 473 -3.91 -9.97 20.38
CA LEU A 473 -2.99 -10.19 21.50
C LEU A 473 -3.53 -11.36 22.33
N THR A 474 -2.70 -12.35 22.57
CA THR A 474 -3.09 -13.57 23.28
C THR A 474 -1.93 -14.17 24.07
N CYS A 475 -2.23 -14.89 25.14
CA CYS A 475 -1.31 -15.78 25.82
C CYS A 475 -1.79 -17.24 25.81
N SER A 476 -2.66 -17.59 24.85
CA SER A 476 -3.12 -18.96 24.61
C SER A 476 -1.94 -19.89 24.40
N LYS A 477 -1.84 -20.93 25.22
CA LYS A 477 -0.72 -21.89 25.14
C LYS A 477 -0.57 -22.53 23.76
N PRO A 478 -1.65 -23.02 23.08
CA PRO A 478 -1.52 -23.57 21.73
C PRO A 478 -0.96 -22.58 20.71
N ILE A 479 -1.37 -21.30 20.77
CA ILE A 479 -0.85 -20.25 19.89
C ILE A 479 0.59 -19.91 20.25
N GLY A 480 0.92 -19.86 21.53
CA GLY A 480 2.30 -19.63 22.01
C GLY A 480 3.26 -20.74 21.57
N ASP A 481 2.83 -22.00 21.66
CA ASP A 481 3.64 -23.14 21.21
C ASP A 481 3.87 -23.08 19.69
N ASP A 482 2.84 -22.74 18.92
CA ASP A 482 2.95 -22.54 17.47
C ASP A 482 3.85 -21.33 17.10
N ALA A 483 3.77 -20.22 17.86
CA ALA A 483 4.63 -19.07 17.65
C ALA A 483 6.11 -19.41 17.88
N GLY A 484 6.42 -20.16 18.95
CA GLY A 484 7.77 -20.66 19.19
C GLY A 484 8.27 -21.59 18.08
N ALA A 485 7.40 -22.51 17.61
CA ALA A 485 7.69 -23.38 16.47
C ALA A 485 7.92 -22.60 15.18
N PHE A 486 7.11 -21.55 14.93
CA PHE A 486 7.28 -20.65 13.80
C PHE A 486 8.64 -19.98 13.78
N PHE A 487 9.06 -19.37 14.89
CA PHE A 487 10.37 -18.73 14.96
C PHE A 487 11.52 -19.73 14.84
N ASN A 488 11.41 -20.93 15.40
CA ASN A 488 12.42 -21.99 15.22
C ASN A 488 12.50 -22.43 13.75
N MET A 489 11.38 -22.51 13.04
CA MET A 489 11.35 -22.84 11.62
C MET A 489 12.07 -21.78 10.77
N ILE A 490 11.82 -20.49 11.02
CA ILE A 490 12.39 -19.41 10.20
C ILE A 490 13.84 -19.05 10.58
N SER A 491 14.31 -19.42 11.78
CA SER A 491 15.67 -19.14 12.24
C SER A 491 16.63 -20.35 12.21
N GLY A 492 16.11 -21.55 12.33
CA GLY A 492 16.92 -22.74 12.54
C GLY A 492 16.60 -23.91 11.60
N PHE A 493 15.82 -23.69 10.51
CA PHE A 493 15.39 -24.74 9.57
C PHE A 493 14.71 -25.93 10.26
N SER A 494 14.05 -25.71 11.40
CA SER A 494 13.26 -26.72 12.07
C SER A 494 11.99 -27.02 11.29
N GLU A 495 11.61 -28.30 11.19
CA GLU A 495 10.36 -28.72 10.56
C GLU A 495 9.39 -29.26 11.62
N PRO A 496 8.49 -28.41 12.17
CA PRO A 496 7.49 -28.84 13.15
C PRO A 496 6.56 -29.89 12.54
N SER A 497 6.36 -30.99 13.29
CA SER A 497 5.52 -32.11 12.82
C SER A 497 4.03 -31.82 12.81
N HIS A 498 3.56 -30.86 13.61
CA HIS A 498 2.17 -30.44 13.69
C HIS A 498 2.04 -28.99 14.18
N TRP A 499 0.89 -28.40 13.92
CA TRP A 499 0.49 -27.07 14.37
C TRP A 499 -0.85 -27.16 15.08
N ASN A 500 -1.00 -26.40 16.16
CA ASN A 500 -2.20 -26.47 17.00
C ASN A 500 -3.32 -25.54 16.45
N LYS A 501 -2.99 -24.28 16.18
CA LYS A 501 -3.94 -23.22 15.82
C LYS A 501 -3.50 -22.40 14.62
N LEU A 502 -2.20 -22.13 14.46
CA LEU A 502 -1.70 -21.34 13.35
C LEU A 502 -1.69 -22.16 12.06
N ILE A 503 -2.08 -21.54 10.98
CA ILE A 503 -2.09 -22.14 9.65
C ILE A 503 -1.13 -21.33 8.76
N LEU A 504 -0.08 -21.98 8.26
CA LEU A 504 1.02 -21.32 7.58
C LEU A 504 1.02 -21.57 6.07
N ALA A 505 1.41 -20.57 5.30
CA ALA A 505 1.87 -20.74 3.94
C ALA A 505 3.43 -20.76 3.93
N PRO A 506 4.05 -21.47 2.96
CA PRO A 506 3.43 -22.20 1.83
C PRO A 506 2.93 -23.61 2.17
N LEU A 507 3.02 -24.07 3.40
CA LEU A 507 2.79 -25.46 3.79
C LEU A 507 1.31 -25.86 3.78
N TRP A 508 0.46 -25.27 4.63
CA TRP A 508 -0.92 -25.75 4.87
C TRP A 508 -2.02 -24.76 4.54
N LEU A 509 -1.74 -23.46 4.42
CA LEU A 509 -2.77 -22.42 4.29
C LEU A 509 -3.65 -22.67 3.06
N ARG A 510 -3.05 -23.02 1.92
CA ARG A 510 -3.78 -23.40 0.71
C ARG A 510 -4.72 -24.56 0.97
N LYS A 511 -4.18 -25.70 1.42
CA LYS A 511 -4.93 -26.93 1.65
C LYS A 511 -6.08 -26.70 2.63
N LYS A 512 -5.82 -25.98 3.72
CA LYS A 512 -6.85 -25.67 4.73
C LYS A 512 -7.96 -24.80 4.17
N THR A 513 -7.63 -23.81 3.32
CA THR A 513 -8.64 -22.98 2.66
C THR A 513 -9.49 -23.81 1.70
N GLU A 514 -8.87 -24.66 0.90
CA GLU A 514 -9.55 -25.59 -0.01
C GLU A 514 -10.50 -26.53 0.77
N GLU A 515 -10.04 -27.16 1.85
CA GLU A 515 -10.84 -28.02 2.74
C GLU A 515 -12.07 -27.29 3.31
N MET A 516 -11.91 -26.04 3.74
CA MET A 516 -13.03 -25.27 4.29
C MET A 516 -14.06 -24.92 3.22
N ILE A 517 -13.63 -24.58 2.00
CA ILE A 517 -14.55 -24.33 0.88
C ILE A 517 -15.28 -25.64 0.50
N GLU A 518 -14.57 -26.76 0.40
CA GLU A 518 -15.15 -28.07 0.08
C GLU A 518 -16.14 -28.53 1.15
N ARG A 519 -15.90 -28.22 2.40
CA ARG A 519 -16.84 -28.49 3.49
C ARG A 519 -18.16 -27.73 3.30
N GLU A 520 -18.10 -26.43 2.95
CA GLU A 520 -19.32 -25.67 2.67
C GLU A 520 -20.06 -26.23 1.42
N ILE A 521 -19.33 -26.67 0.38
CA ILE A 521 -19.92 -27.36 -0.77
C ILE A 521 -20.67 -28.63 -0.34
N LYS A 522 -20.06 -29.42 0.55
CA LYS A 522 -20.71 -30.62 1.09
C LYS A 522 -21.99 -30.29 1.85
N HIS A 523 -21.95 -29.29 2.74
CA HIS A 523 -23.12 -28.84 3.50
C HIS A 523 -24.26 -28.39 2.56
N ALA A 524 -23.94 -27.57 1.54
CA ALA A 524 -24.96 -27.14 0.57
C ALA A 524 -25.58 -28.31 -0.21
N LYS A 525 -24.79 -29.28 -0.65
CA LYS A 525 -25.26 -30.48 -1.35
C LYS A 525 -26.15 -31.38 -0.46
N GLU A 526 -25.92 -31.36 0.83
CA GLU A 526 -26.73 -32.05 1.83
C GLU A 526 -28.00 -31.26 2.24
N GLY A 527 -28.27 -30.11 1.58
CA GLY A 527 -29.44 -29.26 1.86
C GLY A 527 -29.28 -28.41 3.12
N ARG A 528 -28.09 -28.36 3.71
CA ARG A 528 -27.77 -27.52 4.89
C ARG A 528 -27.42 -26.12 4.47
N LYS A 529 -27.62 -25.15 5.37
CA LYS A 529 -27.18 -23.76 5.14
C LYS A 529 -25.66 -23.73 5.02
N ALA A 530 -25.17 -23.08 3.98
CA ALA A 530 -23.73 -22.90 3.72
C ALA A 530 -23.45 -21.46 3.29
N ARG A 531 -22.44 -20.85 3.87
CA ARG A 531 -22.03 -19.45 3.56
C ARG A 531 -20.53 -19.26 3.70
N ILE A 532 -19.96 -18.53 2.76
CA ILE A 532 -18.57 -18.07 2.80
C ILE A 532 -18.58 -16.53 2.73
N VAL A 533 -17.85 -15.88 3.63
CA VAL A 533 -17.52 -14.45 3.50
C VAL A 533 -16.01 -14.33 3.54
N ALA A 534 -15.42 -13.68 2.53
CA ALA A 534 -13.99 -13.44 2.53
C ALA A 534 -13.68 -11.98 2.20
N LYS A 535 -12.88 -11.36 3.06
CA LYS A 535 -12.27 -10.05 2.82
C LYS A 535 -10.81 -10.24 2.49
N VAL A 536 -10.39 -9.78 1.31
CA VAL A 536 -9.02 -9.86 0.82
C VAL A 536 -8.65 -8.61 0.01
N ASN A 537 -7.35 -8.35 -0.15
CA ASN A 537 -6.93 -7.28 -1.06
C ASN A 537 -6.92 -7.74 -2.52
N SER A 538 -6.65 -9.02 -2.76
CA SER A 538 -6.60 -9.60 -4.11
C SER A 538 -7.09 -11.04 -4.15
N LEU A 539 -7.86 -11.36 -5.17
CA LEU A 539 -8.33 -12.71 -5.50
C LEU A 539 -7.89 -13.05 -6.94
N VAL A 540 -6.83 -13.86 -7.07
CA VAL A 540 -6.19 -14.16 -8.36
C VAL A 540 -5.81 -15.64 -8.51
N ASP A 541 -5.87 -16.42 -7.43
CA ASP A 541 -5.50 -17.84 -7.47
C ASP A 541 -6.54 -18.64 -8.25
N PRO A 542 -6.18 -19.29 -9.40
CA PRO A 542 -7.15 -19.98 -10.24
C PRO A 542 -7.84 -21.15 -9.53
N LYS A 543 -7.12 -21.90 -8.69
CA LYS A 543 -7.70 -23.04 -7.97
C LYS A 543 -8.74 -22.61 -6.93
N ILE A 544 -8.46 -21.51 -6.21
CA ILE A 544 -9.44 -20.97 -5.27
C ILE A 544 -10.66 -20.43 -6.03
N ILE A 545 -10.46 -19.73 -7.16
CA ILE A 545 -11.56 -19.22 -7.99
C ILE A 545 -12.41 -20.37 -8.53
N GLU A 546 -11.79 -21.44 -9.04
CA GLU A 546 -12.51 -22.64 -9.48
C GLU A 546 -13.36 -23.27 -8.37
N LEU A 547 -12.80 -23.39 -7.16
CA LEU A 547 -13.54 -23.90 -6.00
C LEU A 547 -14.72 -23.00 -5.61
N LEU A 548 -14.55 -21.67 -5.68
CA LEU A 548 -15.63 -20.72 -5.42
C LEU A 548 -16.76 -20.84 -6.46
N TYR A 549 -16.44 -21.04 -7.74
CA TYR A 549 -17.43 -21.33 -8.78
C TYR A 549 -18.18 -22.63 -8.50
N LYS A 550 -17.46 -23.70 -8.18
CA LYS A 550 -18.03 -24.97 -7.78
C LYS A 550 -18.93 -24.84 -6.55
N ALA A 551 -18.55 -24.02 -5.57
CA ALA A 551 -19.33 -23.74 -4.39
C ALA A 551 -20.61 -22.97 -4.75
N SER A 552 -20.53 -21.95 -5.59
CA SER A 552 -21.68 -21.21 -6.09
C SER A 552 -22.69 -22.11 -6.80
N CYS A 553 -22.22 -22.94 -7.75
CA CYS A 553 -23.05 -23.91 -8.47
C CYS A 553 -23.65 -25.00 -7.55
N SER A 554 -23.05 -25.21 -6.38
CA SER A 554 -23.58 -26.14 -5.35
C SER A 554 -24.59 -25.48 -4.38
N GLY A 555 -24.88 -24.17 -4.53
CA GLY A 555 -25.82 -23.42 -3.70
C GLY A 555 -25.23 -22.73 -2.48
N VAL A 556 -23.91 -22.67 -2.34
CA VAL A 556 -23.24 -21.91 -1.28
C VAL A 556 -23.40 -20.41 -1.54
N LYS A 557 -23.87 -19.64 -0.54
CA LYS A 557 -23.90 -18.19 -0.61
C LYS A 557 -22.49 -17.63 -0.34
N ILE A 558 -21.97 -16.82 -1.27
CA ILE A 558 -20.60 -16.31 -1.20
C ILE A 558 -20.61 -14.79 -1.32
N ASP A 559 -20.12 -14.11 -0.27
CA ASP A 559 -19.99 -12.67 -0.21
C ASP A 559 -18.48 -12.31 -0.13
N LEU A 560 -17.92 -11.67 -1.16
CA LEU A 560 -16.50 -11.34 -1.24
C LEU A 560 -16.29 -9.82 -1.16
N ILE A 561 -15.39 -9.39 -0.28
CA ILE A 561 -14.94 -8.00 -0.18
C ILE A 561 -13.51 -7.96 -0.72
N VAL A 562 -13.37 -7.63 -2.01
CA VAL A 562 -12.07 -7.60 -2.70
C VAL A 562 -11.71 -6.17 -3.04
N ARG A 563 -10.78 -5.58 -2.30
CA ARG A 563 -10.42 -4.17 -2.47
C ARG A 563 -9.85 -3.86 -3.86
N GLY A 564 -8.89 -4.65 -4.31
CA GLY A 564 -8.09 -4.40 -5.52
C GLY A 564 -8.37 -5.39 -6.65
N ILE A 565 -7.40 -6.24 -6.93
CA ILE A 565 -7.44 -7.19 -8.05
C ILE A 565 -8.43 -8.32 -7.78
N CYS A 566 -9.36 -8.53 -8.70
CA CYS A 566 -10.26 -9.67 -8.69
C CYS A 566 -10.29 -10.31 -10.08
N ALA A 567 -9.77 -11.53 -10.21
CA ALA A 567 -9.82 -12.27 -11.46
C ALA A 567 -11.11 -13.11 -11.59
N LEU A 568 -11.95 -13.17 -10.56
CA LEU A 568 -13.23 -13.85 -10.55
C LEU A 568 -14.32 -12.97 -11.20
N ARG A 569 -15.21 -13.57 -12.00
CA ARG A 569 -16.42 -12.93 -12.54
C ARG A 569 -17.62 -13.26 -11.64
N ALA A 570 -18.23 -12.24 -11.04
CA ALA A 570 -19.37 -12.40 -10.14
C ALA A 570 -20.71 -12.19 -10.86
N GLY A 571 -21.75 -12.89 -10.41
CA GLY A 571 -23.11 -12.70 -10.90
C GLY A 571 -23.37 -13.25 -12.31
N VAL A 572 -22.51 -14.15 -12.81
CA VAL A 572 -22.65 -14.80 -14.11
C VAL A 572 -23.59 -16.01 -13.98
N LYS A 573 -24.59 -16.10 -14.86
CA LYS A 573 -25.56 -17.19 -14.89
C LYS A 573 -24.87 -18.56 -15.05
N ASP A 574 -25.37 -19.55 -14.34
CA ASP A 574 -24.87 -20.94 -14.32
C ASP A 574 -23.39 -21.08 -13.87
N LEU A 575 -22.74 -20.01 -13.39
CA LEU A 575 -21.35 -20.02 -12.92
C LEU A 575 -21.21 -19.44 -11.51
N SER A 576 -21.61 -18.19 -11.33
CA SER A 576 -21.35 -17.43 -10.11
C SER A 576 -22.57 -16.64 -9.61
N GLU A 577 -23.76 -17.14 -9.85
CA GLU A 577 -25.03 -16.49 -9.44
C GLU A 577 -25.12 -16.25 -7.94
N ASN A 578 -24.52 -17.13 -7.14
CA ASN A 578 -24.47 -17.05 -5.68
C ASN A 578 -23.25 -16.30 -5.15
N ILE A 579 -22.44 -15.69 -6.02
CA ILE A 579 -21.25 -14.90 -5.64
C ILE A 579 -21.54 -13.42 -5.82
N THR A 580 -21.38 -12.66 -4.73
CA THR A 580 -21.34 -11.19 -4.77
C THR A 580 -19.90 -10.72 -4.49
N VAL A 581 -19.37 -9.85 -5.33
CA VAL A 581 -18.07 -9.21 -5.13
C VAL A 581 -18.26 -7.73 -4.90
N ARG A 582 -17.65 -7.22 -3.84
CA ARG A 582 -17.69 -5.82 -3.42
C ARG A 582 -16.29 -5.29 -3.27
N SER A 583 -16.04 -4.04 -3.71
CA SER A 583 -14.80 -3.31 -3.50
C SER A 583 -15.11 -2.02 -2.75
N ILE A 584 -14.41 -1.77 -1.64
CA ILE A 584 -14.57 -0.55 -0.83
C ILE A 584 -13.32 0.31 -1.02
N VAL A 585 -13.51 1.54 -1.48
CA VAL A 585 -12.47 2.56 -1.62
C VAL A 585 -12.94 3.81 -0.88
N GLY A 586 -12.20 4.24 0.12
CA GLY A 586 -12.59 5.36 0.96
C GLY A 586 -11.40 6.04 1.62
N ARG A 587 -11.67 6.71 2.74
CA ARG A 587 -10.70 7.46 3.55
C ARG A 587 -9.50 6.61 3.97
N TYR A 588 -9.76 5.36 4.38
CA TYR A 588 -8.76 4.39 4.80
C TYR A 588 -8.60 3.30 3.76
N LEU A 589 -7.38 2.77 3.62
CA LEU A 589 -7.08 1.65 2.76
C LEU A 589 -7.57 0.36 3.43
N GLU A 590 -8.56 -0.30 2.83
CA GLU A 590 -9.05 -1.60 3.28
C GLU A 590 -7.98 -2.67 3.08
N HIS A 591 -7.28 -3.06 4.16
CA HIS A 591 -6.11 -3.93 4.09
C HIS A 591 -6.28 -5.24 4.87
N THR A 592 -7.20 -5.29 5.81
CA THR A 592 -7.52 -6.49 6.61
C THR A 592 -7.85 -7.69 5.72
N ARG A 593 -7.44 -8.90 6.11
CA ARG A 593 -7.91 -10.15 5.52
C ARG A 593 -8.63 -10.95 6.58
N ILE A 594 -9.88 -11.33 6.26
CA ILE A 594 -10.78 -12.09 7.14
C ILE A 594 -11.43 -13.18 6.31
N TYR A 595 -11.44 -14.41 6.82
CA TYR A 595 -12.11 -15.55 6.22
C TYR A 595 -13.16 -16.09 7.18
N TYR A 596 -14.40 -16.13 6.72
CA TYR A 596 -15.55 -16.64 7.46
C TYR A 596 -16.17 -17.81 6.72
N PHE A 597 -16.41 -18.89 7.43
CA PHE A 597 -17.12 -20.07 6.96
C PHE A 597 -18.22 -20.43 7.96
N TYR A 598 -19.45 -20.61 7.47
CA TYR A 598 -20.63 -20.85 8.32
C TYR A 598 -20.57 -22.20 9.06
N ASN A 599 -20.03 -23.25 8.41
CA ASN A 599 -19.77 -24.55 9.00
C ASN A 599 -20.96 -25.10 9.80
N ASP A 600 -22.14 -25.10 9.20
CA ASP A 600 -23.38 -25.64 9.82
C ASP A 600 -23.70 -25.02 11.20
N GLY A 601 -23.44 -23.72 11.36
CA GLY A 601 -23.67 -22.97 12.59
C GLY A 601 -22.48 -22.96 13.57
N GLN A 602 -21.42 -23.73 13.32
CA GLN A 602 -20.16 -23.69 14.07
C GLN A 602 -19.19 -22.67 13.44
N GLU A 603 -19.60 -21.43 13.36
CA GLU A 603 -18.94 -20.37 12.64
C GLU A 603 -17.42 -20.35 12.85
N ASN A 604 -16.66 -20.48 11.77
CA ASN A 604 -15.21 -20.34 11.78
C ASN A 604 -14.80 -18.97 11.25
N VAL A 605 -14.07 -18.22 12.04
CA VAL A 605 -13.55 -16.89 11.70
C VAL A 605 -12.04 -16.89 11.83
N PHE A 606 -11.36 -16.46 10.77
CA PHE A 606 -9.90 -16.34 10.73
C PHE A 606 -9.49 -14.95 10.26
N CYS A 607 -8.41 -14.45 10.84
CA CYS A 607 -7.65 -13.33 10.29
C CYS A 607 -6.37 -13.85 9.63
N ALA A 608 -5.88 -13.19 8.59
CA ALA A 608 -4.71 -13.64 7.85
C ALA A 608 -3.82 -12.50 7.36
N SER A 609 -2.54 -12.80 7.15
CA SER A 609 -1.64 -11.93 6.40
C SER A 609 -1.72 -12.17 4.89
N ALA A 610 -2.27 -13.31 4.47
CA ALA A 610 -2.35 -13.77 3.09
C ALA A 610 -3.56 -13.21 2.34
N ASP A 611 -3.37 -12.92 1.05
CA ASP A 611 -4.43 -12.81 0.06
C ASP A 611 -4.60 -14.14 -0.70
N TRP A 612 -5.70 -14.32 -1.41
CA TRP A 612 -5.91 -15.50 -2.27
C TRP A 612 -5.20 -15.33 -3.62
N MET A 613 -3.87 -15.37 -3.54
CA MET A 613 -2.95 -15.25 -4.66
C MET A 613 -1.95 -16.41 -4.65
N GLN A 614 -1.54 -16.91 -5.83
CA GLN A 614 -0.54 -17.98 -5.94
C GLN A 614 0.74 -17.68 -5.16
N ARG A 615 1.26 -16.45 -5.27
CA ARG A 615 2.48 -16.04 -4.55
C ARG A 615 2.33 -16.08 -3.02
N ASN A 616 1.17 -15.68 -2.48
CA ASN A 616 0.92 -15.73 -1.04
C ASN A 616 0.78 -17.17 -0.54
N LEU A 617 0.07 -18.00 -1.30
CA LEU A 617 -0.23 -19.37 -0.89
C LEU A 617 0.93 -20.34 -1.11
N ASN A 618 1.89 -20.04 -2.03
CA ASN A 618 2.92 -20.99 -2.48
C ASN A 618 4.36 -20.49 -2.33
N ARG A 619 4.62 -19.16 -2.23
CA ARG A 619 5.97 -18.58 -2.29
C ARG A 619 6.23 -17.51 -1.24
N ARG A 620 5.39 -17.44 -0.20
CA ARG A 620 5.56 -16.54 0.93
C ARG A 620 5.33 -17.26 2.23
N VAL A 621 6.01 -16.81 3.27
CA VAL A 621 5.68 -17.17 4.64
C VAL A 621 4.55 -16.25 5.10
N GLU A 622 3.35 -16.80 5.21
CA GLU A 622 2.13 -16.11 5.65
C GLU A 622 1.52 -16.85 6.83
N ILE A 623 0.73 -16.15 7.64
CA ILE A 623 -0.01 -16.74 8.75
C ILE A 623 -1.52 -16.52 8.59
N MET A 624 -2.29 -17.50 8.97
CA MET A 624 -3.72 -17.40 9.23
C MET A 624 -3.98 -17.94 10.64
N PHE A 625 -4.76 -17.23 11.42
CA PHE A 625 -5.04 -17.54 12.81
C PHE A 625 -6.53 -17.42 13.12
N PRO A 626 -7.09 -18.35 13.95
CA PRO A 626 -8.49 -18.33 14.32
C PRO A 626 -8.78 -17.23 15.33
N ILE A 627 -10.02 -16.77 15.34
CA ILE A 627 -10.59 -15.96 16.43
C ILE A 627 -11.51 -16.90 17.22
N ASP A 628 -10.97 -17.47 18.30
CA ASP A 628 -11.69 -18.51 19.06
C ASP A 628 -12.64 -17.94 20.11
N ASP A 629 -12.33 -16.76 20.72
CA ASP A 629 -13.24 -16.12 21.67
C ASP A 629 -14.55 -15.70 20.99
N GLU A 630 -15.68 -16.11 21.55
CA GLU A 630 -17.00 -15.89 20.94
C GLU A 630 -17.41 -14.40 20.88
N ASN A 631 -16.93 -13.55 21.77
CA ASN A 631 -17.22 -12.12 21.76
C ASN A 631 -16.39 -11.42 20.68
N LEU A 632 -15.09 -11.76 20.61
CA LEU A 632 -14.20 -11.24 19.56
C LEU A 632 -14.63 -11.73 18.18
N LYS A 633 -15.07 -12.98 18.07
CA LYS A 633 -15.64 -13.53 16.83
C LYS A 633 -16.84 -12.71 16.35
N LYS A 634 -17.76 -12.37 17.25
CA LYS A 634 -18.91 -11.50 16.94
C LYS A 634 -18.47 -10.10 16.54
N GLU A 635 -17.42 -9.54 17.15
CA GLU A 635 -16.86 -8.25 16.76
C GLU A 635 -16.34 -8.28 15.32
N VAL A 636 -15.61 -9.34 14.92
CA VAL A 636 -15.12 -9.50 13.54
C VAL A 636 -16.26 -9.71 12.54
N ILE A 637 -17.26 -10.54 12.88
CA ILE A 637 -18.44 -10.76 12.04
C ILE A 637 -19.20 -9.43 11.83
N ASN A 638 -19.38 -8.63 12.88
CA ASN A 638 -20.03 -7.32 12.78
C ASN A 638 -19.28 -6.39 11.82
N VAL A 639 -17.93 -6.39 11.83
CA VAL A 639 -17.14 -5.62 10.87
C VAL A 639 -17.43 -6.06 9.43
N LEU A 640 -17.50 -7.37 9.18
CA LEU A 640 -17.86 -7.89 7.85
C LEU A 640 -19.28 -7.48 7.45
N ASP A 641 -20.26 -7.59 8.33
CA ASP A 641 -21.66 -7.27 8.04
C ASP A 641 -21.84 -5.76 7.77
N VAL A 642 -21.15 -4.90 8.51
CA VAL A 642 -21.14 -3.45 8.26
C VAL A 642 -20.54 -3.13 6.90
N GLN A 643 -19.43 -3.77 6.52
CA GLN A 643 -18.81 -3.59 5.21
C GLN A 643 -19.67 -4.15 4.07
N LEU A 644 -20.37 -5.27 4.28
CA LEU A 644 -21.33 -5.82 3.31
C LEU A 644 -22.57 -4.92 3.16
N SER A 645 -22.85 -4.08 4.15
CA SER A 645 -23.98 -3.14 4.15
C SER A 645 -23.60 -1.73 3.66
N ASP A 646 -22.32 -1.49 3.34
CA ASP A 646 -21.85 -0.18 2.86
C ASP A 646 -22.51 0.22 1.54
N THR A 647 -23.05 1.45 1.49
CA THR A 647 -23.74 2.03 0.33
C THR A 647 -23.10 3.32 -0.16
N MET A 648 -22.05 3.80 0.53
CA MET A 648 -21.39 5.07 0.20
C MET A 648 -20.08 4.85 -0.55
N ARG A 649 -19.29 3.85 -0.15
CA ARG A 649 -17.94 3.58 -0.66
C ARG A 649 -17.86 2.32 -1.51
N ALA A 650 -18.84 1.42 -1.39
CA ALA A 650 -18.82 0.15 -2.06
C ALA A 650 -19.11 0.27 -3.56
N HIS A 651 -18.35 -0.50 -4.34
CA HIS A 651 -18.59 -0.78 -5.75
C HIS A 651 -18.89 -2.28 -5.88
N ILE A 652 -20.01 -2.62 -6.52
CA ILE A 652 -20.41 -4.01 -6.75
C ILE A 652 -19.97 -4.44 -8.13
N GLN A 653 -19.36 -5.61 -8.22
CA GLN A 653 -18.99 -6.22 -9.48
C GLN A 653 -20.17 -7.03 -10.05
N HIS A 654 -20.42 -6.87 -11.33
CA HIS A 654 -21.25 -7.77 -12.11
C HIS A 654 -20.51 -8.08 -13.41
N ASP A 655 -20.22 -9.34 -13.64
CA ASP A 655 -19.47 -9.83 -14.81
C ASP A 655 -18.19 -9.03 -15.13
N GLY A 656 -17.41 -8.72 -14.09
CA GLY A 656 -16.16 -7.96 -14.21
C GLY A 656 -16.32 -6.44 -14.19
N VAL A 657 -17.51 -5.90 -14.34
CA VAL A 657 -17.79 -4.47 -14.33
C VAL A 657 -18.18 -4.01 -12.93
N TYR A 658 -17.54 -2.97 -12.45
CA TYR A 658 -17.83 -2.38 -11.12
C TYR A 658 -18.72 -1.14 -11.24
N THR A 659 -19.80 -1.13 -10.47
CA THR A 659 -20.69 0.04 -10.33
C THR A 659 -20.84 0.43 -8.87
N LYS A 660 -20.95 1.73 -8.59
CA LYS A 660 -21.13 2.22 -7.21
C LYS A 660 -22.45 1.68 -6.66
N ASP A 661 -22.42 1.11 -5.45
CA ASP A 661 -23.63 0.58 -4.81
C ASP A 661 -24.54 1.73 -4.37
N ARG A 662 -25.63 1.92 -5.07
CA ARG A 662 -26.66 2.93 -4.74
C ARG A 662 -27.97 2.29 -4.26
N ARG A 663 -27.92 0.99 -3.95
CA ARG A 663 -29.10 0.24 -3.49
C ARG A 663 -29.32 0.51 -2.02
N GLY A 664 -30.38 1.12 -1.66
CA GLY A 664 -30.81 1.34 -0.29
C GLY A 664 -31.16 2.79 0.03
N LYS A 665 -32.15 2.95 0.89
CA LYS A 665 -32.61 4.25 1.36
C LYS A 665 -31.71 4.85 2.47
N LYS A 666 -30.89 4.03 3.14
CA LYS A 666 -30.02 4.45 4.22
C LYS A 666 -28.58 4.56 3.73
N LYS A 667 -28.02 5.74 3.81
CA LYS A 667 -26.58 5.95 3.56
C LYS A 667 -25.79 5.35 4.71
N LEU A 668 -24.86 4.44 4.41
CA LEU A 668 -23.94 3.84 5.37
C LEU A 668 -22.52 3.89 4.78
N ASP A 669 -21.63 4.60 5.47
CA ASP A 669 -20.18 4.55 5.28
C ASP A 669 -19.60 3.66 6.38
N CYS A 670 -19.06 2.50 6.01
CA CYS A 670 -18.56 1.53 6.98
C CYS A 670 -17.36 2.06 7.78
N GLN A 671 -16.56 2.94 7.20
CA GLN A 671 -15.40 3.53 7.87
C GLN A 671 -15.82 4.59 8.89
N GLU A 672 -16.79 5.44 8.56
CA GLU A 672 -17.36 6.39 9.51
C GLU A 672 -18.06 5.67 10.67
N TYR A 673 -18.83 4.64 10.38
CA TYR A 673 -19.44 3.80 11.42
C TYR A 673 -18.41 3.23 12.40
N CYS A 674 -17.29 2.68 11.90
CA CYS A 674 -16.24 2.15 12.76
C CYS A 674 -15.54 3.24 13.59
N MET A 675 -15.37 4.45 13.05
CA MET A 675 -14.85 5.61 13.80
C MET A 675 -15.78 5.99 14.95
N GLU A 676 -17.07 6.09 14.68
CA GLU A 676 -18.10 6.42 15.68
C GLU A 676 -18.13 5.37 16.80
N GLN A 677 -18.12 4.08 16.44
CA GLN A 677 -18.10 3.00 17.42
C GLN A 677 -16.85 3.02 18.32
N ALA A 678 -15.69 3.35 17.75
CA ALA A 678 -14.46 3.47 18.55
C ALA A 678 -14.55 4.65 19.55
N VAL A 679 -15.08 5.79 19.14
CA VAL A 679 -15.30 6.94 20.02
C VAL A 679 -16.33 6.63 21.10
N GLU A 680 -17.45 6.00 20.75
CA GLU A 680 -18.46 5.59 21.73
C GLU A 680 -17.89 4.62 22.78
N ARG A 681 -17.11 3.64 22.37
CA ARG A 681 -16.43 2.71 23.30
C ARG A 681 -15.51 3.47 24.27
N ALA A 682 -14.70 4.39 23.74
CA ALA A 682 -13.79 5.20 24.54
C ALA A 682 -14.53 6.07 25.59
N ASN A 683 -15.69 6.63 25.25
CA ASN A 683 -16.47 7.49 26.13
C ASN A 683 -17.23 6.71 27.23
N LYS A 684 -17.77 5.51 26.92
CA LYS A 684 -18.56 4.71 27.89
C LYS A 684 -17.77 4.32 29.15
N VAL A 685 -16.45 4.10 29.04
CA VAL A 685 -15.62 3.70 30.18
C VAL A 685 -15.10 4.92 30.97
N VAL A 686 -14.96 6.08 30.35
CA VAL A 686 -14.63 7.33 31.03
C VAL A 686 -15.72 7.66 32.06
N GLU A 687 -17.00 7.51 31.71
CA GLU A 687 -18.12 7.71 32.62
C GLU A 687 -18.07 6.76 33.85
N LYS A 688 -17.66 5.51 33.67
CA LYS A 688 -17.52 4.55 34.78
C LYS A 688 -16.34 4.86 35.70
N LYS A 689 -15.23 5.44 35.16
CA LYS A 689 -14.05 5.81 35.97
C LYS A 689 -14.25 7.09 36.79
N THR A 690 -15.05 8.02 36.32
CA THR A 690 -15.37 9.26 37.07
C THR A 690 -16.29 9.02 38.28
N SER A 691 -16.91 7.84 38.39
CA SER A 691 -17.74 7.47 39.55
C SER A 691 -16.95 6.83 40.71
N ARG A 692 -15.64 6.63 40.57
CA ARG A 692 -14.82 6.12 41.69
C ARG A 692 -14.42 7.27 42.63
N VAL A 693 -15.01 7.28 43.82
CA VAL A 693 -14.63 8.18 44.90
C VAL A 693 -13.23 7.79 45.38
N PHE A 694 -12.31 8.77 45.36
CA PHE A 694 -10.99 8.60 45.97
C PHE A 694 -11.13 8.59 47.50
N ILE A 695 -10.88 7.47 48.12
CA ILE A 695 -10.82 7.39 49.60
C ILE A 695 -9.35 7.48 50.01
N PRO A 696 -8.90 8.58 50.61
CA PRO A 696 -7.51 8.69 51.06
C PRO A 696 -7.25 7.66 52.19
N LYS A 697 -6.15 6.93 52.09
CA LYS A 697 -5.68 6.09 53.18
C LYS A 697 -5.20 6.99 54.30
N MET A 698 -5.92 7.06 55.42
CA MET A 698 -5.43 7.74 56.63
C MET A 698 -4.22 6.96 57.14
N LYS A 699 -3.12 7.67 57.44
CA LYS A 699 -1.99 7.08 58.19
C LYS A 699 -2.50 6.70 59.58
N PRO A 700 -2.06 5.54 60.14
CA PRO A 700 -2.28 5.29 61.56
C PRO A 700 -1.57 6.39 62.37
N GLU A 701 -2.27 6.95 63.36
CA GLU A 701 -1.62 7.76 64.36
C GLU A 701 -0.61 6.90 65.12
N GLU A 702 0.66 7.30 65.17
CA GLU A 702 1.68 6.73 66.02
C GLU A 702 1.33 7.09 67.46
N GLU A 703 1.06 6.08 68.32
CA GLU A 703 1.09 6.16 69.78
C GLU A 703 2.52 6.18 70.32
#